data_9c1fffc4375e745e28be9c08f91824af
#
_entry.id   9c1fffc4375e745e28be9c08f91824af
#
_cell.length_a   1.000
_cell.length_b   1.000
_cell.length_c   1.000
_cell.angle_alpha   90.00
_cell.angle_beta   90.00
_cell.angle_gamma   90.00
#
_symmetry.space_group_name_H-M   'P 1'
#
loop_
_entity.id
_entity.type
_entity.pdbx_description
1 polymer ?
#
loop_
_entity_poly.entity_id
_entity_poly.type
_entity_poly.pdbx_seq_one_letter_code
_entity_poly.pdbx_strand_id
1 'polypeptide(L)'
;MKLYKICNKISLLLHVLASAAGYFVMEAICRHSFIEAWNYMTQRPLVFAYNAAFIFTSSLIVYLFHRRVFWRILVTLFWLILAIINGVLLLNRVTPFTGPDLHLITDAMKIANKFLPVAGVVAVCILFGILVILLLMLLIKGPKYQKKIKYRYNIPLILLAVALFAGSTQLALEKRVLSNYFGNIAFAYEDYGYPYCLATTIFNTGISCPRDYSEKEIKRIEKTEKNLPETQEEKRPNILFLQLESFFDPTLVNYLNISEDPIPTFRKLMKEYSSGYYKVPSVGAGTANTEFESITGMSMHYFGPGEYPYKSILRETTCESAPYVLKNLGYTTHAVHNNEANFYGRRSIFPNLGFDTFTSEEYMARENEKNPNGWVKDEVLTDEILKCLDSTEGPDYVYTISVQGHGAYPDEQILEDPEITVSGAPTEEENNKWEYYVNEIHEMDNFVKELTDKLADYPEDVVLVMYGDHLPTMGLTVEDLKNKYLFQTEYVMWDNFGLKKKNENLAAYQMAAEVMDRVGIHEGTVFRYHQARRNTRNYQVDLETLQYDLLYGKRYSYGESGESPYLRTRMRMGIYDVTLDSIQCISEADHTYYIKGTEFTPSSEIKLNGEWYDTVYINPTTLMITGTELNDFDRLAVIQRSNSSTRKPLSKSYDRSCYALYSNNKWKLTESAGTNEN
;
A
#
# COMPACT_ATOMS: atom_id res chain seq x y z
N MET A 1 -53.76 8.69 -6.14
CA MET A 1 -53.74 9.17 -7.53
C MET A 1 -53.56 10.68 -7.66
N LYS A 2 -54.29 11.54 -6.86
CA LYS A 2 -54.09 13.02 -6.85
C LYS A 2 -52.61 13.42 -6.49
N LEU A 3 -52.05 12.87 -5.42
CA LEU A 3 -50.66 13.15 -4.98
C LEU A 3 -49.65 12.84 -6.08
N TYR A 4 -49.75 11.69 -6.74
CA TYR A 4 -48.85 11.29 -7.84
C TYR A 4 -48.91 12.26 -9.04
N LYS A 5 -50.11 12.80 -9.35
CA LYS A 5 -50.27 13.81 -10.39
C LYS A 5 -49.59 15.14 -10.02
N ILE A 6 -49.70 15.57 -8.75
CA ILE A 6 -49.03 16.77 -8.23
C ILE A 6 -47.51 16.58 -8.26
N CYS A 7 -47.00 15.46 -7.73
CA CYS A 7 -45.58 15.14 -7.75
C CYS A 7 -45.00 15.10 -9.18
N ASN A 8 -45.76 14.62 -10.17
CA ASN A 8 -45.30 14.68 -11.56
C ASN A 8 -45.29 16.11 -12.14
N LYS A 9 -46.11 17.04 -11.64
CA LYS A 9 -46.11 18.44 -12.08
C LYS A 9 -44.86 19.21 -11.61
N ILE A 10 -44.42 18.92 -10.38
CA ILE A 10 -43.23 19.55 -9.75
C ILE A 10 -42.03 18.57 -9.71
N SER A 11 -42.05 17.60 -10.62
CA SER A 11 -41.12 16.46 -10.61
C SER A 11 -39.65 16.89 -10.63
N LEU A 12 -39.29 17.96 -11.35
CA LEU A 12 -37.93 18.44 -11.43
C LEU A 12 -37.47 19.07 -10.10
N LEU A 13 -38.34 19.90 -9.50
CA LEU A 13 -38.03 20.50 -8.19
C LEU A 13 -37.86 19.43 -7.10
N LEU A 14 -38.80 18.48 -7.05
CA LEU A 14 -38.67 17.33 -6.11
C LEU A 14 -37.44 16.53 -6.35
N HIS A 15 -36.95 16.44 -7.59
CA HIS A 15 -35.75 15.72 -7.94
C HIS A 15 -34.51 16.45 -7.44
N VAL A 16 -34.43 17.77 -7.60
CA VAL A 16 -33.35 18.59 -7.03
C VAL A 16 -33.29 18.45 -5.50
N LEU A 17 -34.45 18.62 -4.84
CA LEU A 17 -34.54 18.52 -3.37
C LEU A 17 -34.17 17.10 -2.88
N ALA A 18 -34.63 16.06 -3.56
CA ALA A 18 -34.31 14.67 -3.22
C ALA A 18 -32.81 14.37 -3.42
N SER A 19 -32.17 14.94 -4.45
CA SER A 19 -30.74 14.79 -4.69
C SER A 19 -29.90 15.48 -3.60
N ALA A 20 -30.30 16.70 -3.22
CA ALA A 20 -29.61 17.41 -2.14
C ALA A 20 -29.78 16.71 -0.78
N ALA A 21 -31.01 16.29 -0.44
CA ALA A 21 -31.27 15.56 0.79
C ALA A 21 -30.58 14.18 0.81
N GLY A 22 -30.61 13.46 -0.33
CA GLY A 22 -29.92 12.19 -0.49
C GLY A 22 -28.41 12.34 -0.31
N TYR A 23 -27.81 13.37 -0.91
CA TYR A 23 -26.41 13.66 -0.74
C TYR A 23 -26.05 14.00 0.71
N PHE A 24 -26.86 14.81 1.38
CA PHE A 24 -26.67 15.09 2.81
C PHE A 24 -26.65 13.81 3.68
N VAL A 25 -27.58 12.88 3.42
CA VAL A 25 -27.61 11.58 4.12
C VAL A 25 -26.34 10.76 3.81
N MET A 26 -25.88 10.79 2.56
CA MET A 26 -24.65 10.10 2.17
C MET A 26 -23.43 10.66 2.91
N GLU A 27 -23.29 11.98 3.00
CA GLU A 27 -22.21 12.62 3.78
C GLU A 27 -22.32 12.27 5.28
N ALA A 28 -23.54 12.23 5.84
CA ALA A 28 -23.73 11.83 7.23
C ALA A 28 -23.29 10.37 7.48
N ILE A 29 -23.52 9.47 6.53
CA ILE A 29 -23.03 8.09 6.58
C ILE A 29 -21.49 8.05 6.48
N CYS A 30 -20.91 8.75 5.52
CA CYS A 30 -19.46 8.76 5.29
C CYS A 30 -18.68 9.39 6.45
N ARG A 31 -19.27 10.39 7.13
CA ARG A 31 -18.66 11.10 8.29
C ARG A 31 -19.09 10.52 9.64
N HIS A 32 -19.92 9.48 9.66
CA HIS A 32 -20.51 8.87 10.86
C HIS A 32 -21.24 9.89 11.77
N SER A 33 -21.59 11.08 11.25
CA SER A 33 -22.17 12.18 12.02
C SER A 33 -23.07 13.09 11.17
N PHE A 34 -24.30 13.31 11.63
CA PHE A 34 -25.18 14.31 11.04
C PHE A 34 -24.70 15.73 11.29
N ILE A 35 -24.01 15.98 12.41
CA ILE A 35 -23.47 17.29 12.77
C ILE A 35 -22.32 17.64 11.82
N GLU A 36 -21.40 16.70 11.59
CA GLU A 36 -20.30 16.90 10.66
C GLU A 36 -20.78 17.08 9.21
N ALA A 37 -21.80 16.36 8.78
CA ALA A 37 -22.40 16.59 7.47
C ALA A 37 -23.05 17.98 7.35
N TRP A 38 -23.63 18.48 8.43
CA TRP A 38 -24.17 19.85 8.50
C TRP A 38 -23.06 20.91 8.47
N ASN A 39 -21.99 20.71 9.24
CA ASN A 39 -20.82 21.57 9.25
C ASN A 39 -20.20 21.65 7.85
N TYR A 40 -19.99 20.52 7.21
CA TYR A 40 -19.47 20.44 5.83
C TYR A 40 -20.38 21.21 4.86
N MET A 41 -21.69 20.99 4.89
CA MET A 41 -22.64 21.69 4.03
C MET A 41 -22.60 23.20 4.19
N THR A 42 -22.45 23.70 5.44
CA THR A 42 -22.47 25.15 5.75
C THR A 42 -21.11 25.82 5.51
N GLN A 43 -20.01 25.11 5.76
CA GLN A 43 -18.65 25.63 5.56
C GLN A 43 -18.21 25.58 4.09
N ARG A 44 -18.69 24.56 3.33
CA ARG A 44 -18.31 24.34 1.91
C ARG A 44 -19.54 24.27 0.97
N PRO A 45 -20.41 25.31 0.95
CA PRO A 45 -21.70 25.24 0.26
C PRO A 45 -21.58 25.03 -1.26
N LEU A 46 -20.52 25.53 -1.91
CA LEU A 46 -20.30 25.34 -3.34
C LEU A 46 -19.96 23.88 -3.67
N VAL A 47 -19.12 23.24 -2.85
CA VAL A 47 -18.74 21.84 -3.00
C VAL A 47 -19.95 20.94 -2.73
N PHE A 48 -20.72 21.24 -1.69
CA PHE A 48 -21.97 20.54 -1.40
C PHE A 48 -22.96 20.65 -2.57
N ALA A 49 -23.18 21.86 -3.09
CA ALA A 49 -24.08 22.08 -4.24
C ALA A 49 -23.59 21.34 -5.49
N TYR A 50 -22.29 21.29 -5.73
CA TYR A 50 -21.70 20.56 -6.83
C TYR A 50 -21.99 19.03 -6.73
N ASN A 51 -21.73 18.42 -5.57
CA ASN A 51 -22.01 16.99 -5.38
C ASN A 51 -23.51 16.66 -5.41
N ALA A 52 -24.35 17.52 -4.87
CA ALA A 52 -25.81 17.40 -5.02
C ALA A 52 -26.24 17.46 -6.50
N ALA A 53 -25.61 18.34 -7.30
CA ALA A 53 -25.83 18.44 -8.74
C ALA A 53 -25.27 17.18 -9.47
N PHE A 54 -24.20 16.56 -8.98
CA PHE A 54 -23.69 15.28 -9.49
C PHE A 54 -24.73 14.19 -9.36
N ILE A 55 -25.31 14.02 -8.15
CA ILE A 55 -26.38 13.05 -7.89
C ILE A 55 -27.61 13.35 -8.75
N PHE A 56 -28.00 14.64 -8.82
CA PHE A 56 -29.11 15.08 -9.67
C PHE A 56 -28.88 14.69 -11.14
N THR A 57 -27.72 15.01 -11.71
CA THR A 57 -27.38 14.77 -13.11
C THR A 57 -27.33 13.26 -13.41
N SER A 58 -26.72 12.45 -12.54
CA SER A 58 -26.68 10.99 -12.69
C SER A 58 -28.08 10.36 -12.71
N SER A 59 -29.02 10.94 -11.98
CA SER A 59 -30.39 10.47 -11.87
C SER A 59 -31.37 10.99 -12.96
N LEU A 60 -30.94 11.87 -13.87
CA LEU A 60 -31.76 12.36 -14.99
C LEU A 60 -32.19 11.26 -15.94
N ILE A 61 -31.49 10.14 -16.00
CA ILE A 61 -31.84 8.94 -16.77
C ILE A 61 -33.30 8.47 -16.48
N VAL A 62 -33.83 8.78 -15.30
CA VAL A 62 -35.18 8.45 -14.86
C VAL A 62 -36.26 9.00 -15.83
N TYR A 63 -35.98 10.13 -16.50
CA TYR A 63 -36.91 10.75 -17.43
C TYR A 63 -37.04 10.05 -18.79
N LEU A 64 -36.19 9.03 -19.02
CA LEU A 64 -36.26 8.17 -20.20
C LEU A 64 -37.18 6.95 -20.01
N PHE A 65 -37.71 6.74 -18.79
CA PHE A 65 -38.51 5.56 -18.46
C PHE A 65 -39.92 5.91 -17.95
N HIS A 66 -40.87 5.00 -18.21
CA HIS A 66 -42.23 5.15 -17.71
C HIS A 66 -42.34 4.85 -16.21
N ARG A 67 -41.50 3.98 -15.66
CA ARG A 67 -41.49 3.63 -14.25
C ARG A 67 -40.50 4.49 -13.46
N ARG A 68 -40.76 5.79 -13.46
CA ARG A 68 -39.85 6.80 -12.88
C ARG A 68 -39.55 6.59 -11.40
N VAL A 69 -40.50 6.08 -10.62
CA VAL A 69 -40.32 5.80 -9.19
C VAL A 69 -39.31 4.69 -9.00
N PHE A 70 -39.44 3.60 -9.75
CA PHE A 70 -38.45 2.51 -9.71
C PHE A 70 -37.03 3.00 -10.00
N TRP A 71 -36.86 3.71 -11.12
CA TRP A 71 -35.54 4.19 -11.51
C TRP A 71 -34.92 5.20 -10.52
N ARG A 72 -35.75 6.06 -9.89
CA ARG A 72 -35.28 6.96 -8.83
C ARG A 72 -34.79 6.19 -7.63
N ILE A 73 -35.57 5.22 -7.14
CA ILE A 73 -35.16 4.38 -6.01
C ILE A 73 -33.88 3.61 -6.36
N LEU A 74 -33.79 3.05 -7.55
CA LEU A 74 -32.60 2.30 -7.98
C LEU A 74 -31.35 3.16 -7.98
N VAL A 75 -31.38 4.38 -8.57
CA VAL A 75 -30.22 5.29 -8.59
C VAL A 75 -29.89 5.80 -7.19
N THR A 76 -30.89 6.11 -6.37
CA THR A 76 -30.67 6.54 -4.98
C THR A 76 -30.03 5.41 -4.17
N LEU A 77 -30.52 4.18 -4.31
CA LEU A 77 -29.94 3.00 -3.63
C LEU A 77 -28.51 2.73 -4.10
N PHE A 78 -28.23 2.87 -5.38
CA PHE A 78 -26.85 2.74 -5.89
C PHE A 78 -25.91 3.66 -5.13
N TRP A 79 -26.22 4.95 -5.04
CA TRP A 79 -25.39 5.91 -4.33
C TRP A 79 -25.34 5.66 -2.82
N LEU A 80 -26.46 5.29 -2.20
CA LEU A 80 -26.51 4.97 -0.76
C LEU A 80 -25.68 3.73 -0.42
N ILE A 81 -25.73 2.69 -1.26
CA ILE A 81 -24.91 1.48 -1.07
C ILE A 81 -23.42 1.84 -1.11
N LEU A 82 -23.01 2.65 -2.10
CA LEU A 82 -21.63 3.11 -2.18
C LEU A 82 -21.20 3.94 -0.94
N ALA A 83 -22.08 4.81 -0.45
CA ALA A 83 -21.84 5.58 0.77
C ALA A 83 -21.75 4.69 2.02
N ILE A 84 -22.60 3.66 2.12
CA ILE A 84 -22.54 2.67 3.22
C ILE A 84 -21.24 1.88 3.16
N ILE A 85 -20.83 1.42 1.97
CA ILE A 85 -19.55 0.72 1.80
C ILE A 85 -18.41 1.63 2.26
N ASN A 86 -18.38 2.88 1.84
CA ASN A 86 -17.37 3.85 2.27
C ASN A 86 -17.39 4.06 3.78
N GLY A 87 -18.56 4.29 4.38
CA GLY A 87 -18.69 4.46 5.83
C GLY A 87 -18.21 3.25 6.62
N VAL A 88 -18.57 2.03 6.19
CA VAL A 88 -18.07 0.79 6.83
C VAL A 88 -16.55 0.64 6.69
N LEU A 89 -16.00 0.98 5.55
CA LEU A 89 -14.55 0.93 5.36
C LEU A 89 -13.81 1.92 6.25
N LEU A 90 -14.33 3.14 6.41
CA LEU A 90 -13.73 4.17 7.25
C LEU A 90 -13.79 3.85 8.76
N LEU A 91 -14.61 2.89 9.20
CA LEU A 91 -14.55 2.33 10.56
C LEU A 91 -13.35 1.39 10.78
N ASN A 92 -12.77 0.87 9.69
CA ASN A 92 -11.74 -0.17 9.75
C ASN A 92 -10.41 0.26 9.10
N ARG A 93 -10.38 1.38 8.38
CA ARG A 93 -9.18 1.94 7.75
C ARG A 93 -9.33 3.43 7.53
N VAL A 94 -8.22 4.15 7.47
CA VAL A 94 -8.19 5.60 7.24
C VAL A 94 -8.58 5.98 5.80
N THR A 95 -8.28 5.12 4.83
CA THR A 95 -8.51 5.44 3.42
C THR A 95 -9.95 5.13 2.98
N PRO A 96 -10.65 6.08 2.30
CA PRO A 96 -12.00 5.89 1.81
C PRO A 96 -12.08 4.85 0.67
N PHE A 97 -13.29 4.48 0.26
CA PHE A 97 -13.54 3.64 -0.90
C PHE A 97 -13.23 4.39 -2.19
N THR A 98 -12.36 3.82 -3.03
CA THR A 98 -11.81 4.44 -4.24
C THR A 98 -12.06 3.59 -5.49
N GLY A 99 -11.78 4.14 -6.68
CA GLY A 99 -11.84 3.40 -7.95
C GLY A 99 -11.01 2.10 -7.95
N PRO A 100 -9.75 2.10 -7.54
CA PRO A 100 -8.94 0.89 -7.40
C PRO A 100 -9.55 -0.21 -6.51
N ASP A 101 -10.31 0.13 -5.48
CA ASP A 101 -10.99 -0.87 -4.63
C ASP A 101 -12.04 -1.69 -5.38
N LEU A 102 -12.57 -1.18 -6.50
CA LEU A 102 -13.49 -1.93 -7.35
C LEU A 102 -12.86 -3.21 -7.92
N HIS A 103 -11.55 -3.22 -8.16
CA HIS A 103 -10.82 -4.42 -8.61
C HIS A 103 -10.62 -5.44 -7.49
N LEU A 104 -10.77 -5.02 -6.23
CA LEU A 104 -10.59 -5.88 -5.05
C LEU A 104 -11.90 -6.49 -4.54
N ILE A 105 -13.05 -6.19 -5.17
CA ILE A 105 -14.37 -6.70 -4.72
C ILE A 105 -14.40 -8.23 -4.62
N THR A 106 -13.78 -8.93 -5.56
CA THR A 106 -13.71 -10.39 -5.53
C THR A 106 -12.87 -10.93 -4.37
N ASP A 107 -11.84 -10.21 -3.96
CA ASP A 107 -11.01 -10.59 -2.82
C ASP A 107 -11.69 -10.19 -1.50
N ALA A 108 -12.35 -9.04 -1.45
CA ALA A 108 -13.18 -8.63 -0.31
C ALA A 108 -14.30 -9.64 0.00
N MET A 109 -14.93 -10.22 -1.01
CA MET A 109 -15.94 -11.29 -0.82
C MET A 109 -15.35 -12.54 -0.17
N LYS A 110 -14.08 -12.87 -0.42
CA LYS A 110 -13.40 -14.03 0.18
C LYS A 110 -13.06 -13.81 1.67
N ILE A 111 -12.92 -12.57 2.09
CA ILE A 111 -12.54 -12.19 3.46
C ILE A 111 -13.72 -11.61 4.27
N ALA A 112 -14.92 -11.54 3.67
CA ALA A 112 -16.11 -10.99 4.32
C ALA A 112 -16.41 -11.67 5.69
N ASN A 113 -16.09 -12.95 5.82
CA ASN A 113 -16.26 -13.71 7.06
C ASN A 113 -15.34 -13.25 8.21
N LYS A 114 -14.29 -12.46 7.91
CA LYS A 114 -13.44 -11.86 8.96
C LYS A 114 -14.12 -10.70 9.68
N PHE A 115 -14.90 -9.92 8.93
CA PHE A 115 -15.51 -8.68 9.41
C PHE A 115 -16.93 -8.91 9.94
N LEU A 116 -17.57 -10.02 9.53
CA LEU A 116 -18.92 -10.37 9.94
C LEU A 116 -18.97 -11.86 10.33
N PRO A 117 -19.56 -12.20 11.49
CA PRO A 117 -19.85 -13.61 11.79
C PRO A 117 -20.76 -14.20 10.71
N VAL A 118 -20.70 -15.52 10.51
CA VAL A 118 -21.47 -16.22 9.46
C VAL A 118 -22.95 -15.83 9.47
N ALA A 119 -23.54 -15.68 10.67
CA ALA A 119 -24.91 -15.21 10.84
C ALA A 119 -25.12 -13.79 10.29
N GLY A 120 -24.13 -12.91 10.41
CA GLY A 120 -24.14 -11.55 9.84
C GLY A 120 -24.11 -11.58 8.32
N VAL A 121 -23.25 -12.40 7.72
CA VAL A 121 -23.20 -12.58 6.25
C VAL A 121 -24.53 -13.10 5.71
N VAL A 122 -25.11 -14.10 6.37
CA VAL A 122 -26.44 -14.66 6.00
C VAL A 122 -27.52 -13.58 6.10
N ALA A 123 -27.52 -12.78 7.18
CA ALA A 123 -28.49 -11.68 7.33
C ALA A 123 -28.37 -10.64 6.22
N VAL A 124 -27.15 -10.23 5.83
CA VAL A 124 -26.91 -9.32 4.70
C VAL A 124 -27.41 -9.92 3.39
N CYS A 125 -27.15 -11.20 3.12
CA CYS A 125 -27.66 -11.88 1.92
C CYS A 125 -29.21 -11.93 1.88
N ILE A 126 -29.85 -12.19 3.02
CA ILE A 126 -31.31 -12.20 3.14
C ILE A 126 -31.87 -10.79 2.88
N LEU A 127 -31.31 -9.75 3.51
CA LEU A 127 -31.72 -8.35 3.32
C LEU A 127 -31.55 -7.92 1.85
N PHE A 128 -30.44 -8.29 1.23
CA PHE A 128 -30.21 -8.05 -0.20
C PHE A 128 -31.23 -8.77 -1.08
N GLY A 129 -31.54 -10.02 -0.78
CA GLY A 129 -32.58 -10.79 -1.48
C GLY A 129 -33.97 -10.13 -1.36
N ILE A 130 -34.35 -9.69 -0.16
CA ILE A 130 -35.59 -8.95 0.09
C ILE A 130 -35.62 -7.65 -0.73
N LEU A 131 -34.53 -6.88 -0.73
CA LEU A 131 -34.38 -5.64 -1.49
C LEU A 131 -34.60 -5.89 -2.99
N VAL A 132 -33.94 -6.93 -3.54
CA VAL A 132 -34.11 -7.31 -4.96
C VAL A 132 -35.55 -7.67 -5.26
N ILE A 133 -36.26 -8.44 -4.41
CA ILE A 133 -37.68 -8.79 -4.57
C ILE A 133 -38.53 -7.53 -4.55
N LEU A 134 -38.32 -6.60 -3.62
CA LEU A 134 -39.05 -5.34 -3.53
C LEU A 134 -38.82 -4.47 -4.77
N LEU A 135 -37.58 -4.40 -5.29
CA LEU A 135 -37.27 -3.69 -6.54
C LEU A 135 -37.97 -4.33 -7.73
N LEU A 136 -38.01 -5.66 -7.84
CA LEU A 136 -38.71 -6.37 -8.90
C LEU A 136 -40.22 -6.14 -8.79
N MET A 137 -40.79 -6.17 -7.59
CA MET A 137 -42.20 -5.84 -7.37
C MET A 137 -42.49 -4.39 -7.79
N LEU A 138 -41.64 -3.45 -7.47
CA LEU A 138 -41.78 -2.05 -7.86
C LEU A 138 -41.60 -1.87 -9.38
N LEU A 139 -40.73 -2.63 -10.02
CA LEU A 139 -40.57 -2.66 -11.47
C LEU A 139 -41.82 -3.21 -12.15
N ILE A 140 -42.46 -4.26 -11.61
CA ILE A 140 -43.63 -4.91 -12.20
C ILE A 140 -44.94 -4.18 -11.86
N LYS A 141 -45.17 -3.84 -10.59
CA LYS A 141 -46.43 -3.29 -10.07
C LYS A 141 -46.39 -1.79 -9.77
N GLY A 142 -45.19 -1.14 -9.77
CA GLY A 142 -45.05 0.26 -9.40
C GLY A 142 -45.79 1.24 -10.35
N PRO A 143 -45.98 2.50 -9.93
CA PRO A 143 -46.68 3.50 -10.68
C PRO A 143 -45.98 3.83 -12.01
N LYS A 144 -46.78 3.90 -13.09
CA LYS A 144 -46.31 4.25 -14.44
C LYS A 144 -46.64 5.71 -14.77
N TYR A 145 -45.69 6.39 -15.42
CA TYR A 145 -45.95 7.70 -16.02
C TYR A 145 -46.90 7.51 -17.22
N GLN A 146 -48.10 8.14 -17.17
CA GLN A 146 -49.18 7.89 -18.08
C GLN A 146 -49.03 8.56 -19.46
N LYS A 147 -48.21 9.63 -19.56
CA LYS A 147 -48.03 10.37 -20.81
C LYS A 147 -46.94 9.73 -21.66
N LYS A 148 -47.02 9.88 -22.99
CA LYS A 148 -45.94 9.51 -23.90
C LYS A 148 -44.63 10.23 -23.51
N ILE A 149 -43.53 9.50 -23.45
CA ILE A 149 -42.19 10.07 -23.23
C ILE A 149 -41.77 10.74 -24.54
N LYS A 150 -41.44 12.02 -24.45
CA LYS A 150 -40.99 12.80 -25.60
C LYS A 150 -39.48 12.68 -25.74
N TYR A 151 -38.96 11.53 -26.18
CA TYR A 151 -37.53 11.28 -26.34
C TYR A 151 -36.81 12.35 -27.14
N ARG A 152 -37.45 12.89 -28.18
CA ARG A 152 -36.95 14.00 -29.01
C ARG A 152 -36.51 15.24 -28.19
N TYR A 153 -37.14 15.47 -27.04
CA TYR A 153 -36.82 16.60 -26.14
C TYR A 153 -36.04 16.13 -24.92
N ASN A 154 -36.39 14.99 -24.34
CA ASN A 154 -35.75 14.54 -23.10
C ASN A 154 -34.28 14.18 -23.30
N ILE A 155 -33.92 13.50 -24.40
CA ILE A 155 -32.53 13.11 -24.65
C ILE A 155 -31.67 14.36 -24.86
N PRO A 156 -31.98 15.33 -25.74
CA PRO A 156 -31.17 16.54 -25.88
C PRO A 156 -31.06 17.37 -24.60
N LEU A 157 -32.17 17.45 -23.79
CA LEU A 157 -32.12 18.16 -22.52
C LEU A 157 -31.25 17.49 -21.48
N ILE A 158 -31.24 16.15 -21.42
CA ILE A 158 -30.32 15.39 -20.55
C ILE A 158 -28.87 15.58 -20.99
N LEU A 159 -28.60 15.48 -22.29
CA LEU A 159 -27.25 15.71 -22.83
C LEU A 159 -26.78 17.14 -22.56
N LEU A 160 -27.67 18.12 -22.72
CA LEU A 160 -27.35 19.51 -22.36
C LEU A 160 -27.04 19.67 -20.85
N ALA A 161 -27.85 19.02 -19.99
CA ALA A 161 -27.58 19.06 -18.55
C ALA A 161 -26.25 18.40 -18.18
N VAL A 162 -25.91 17.28 -18.81
CA VAL A 162 -24.60 16.61 -18.64
C VAL A 162 -23.48 17.52 -19.14
N ALA A 163 -23.63 18.17 -20.31
CA ALA A 163 -22.63 19.08 -20.84
C ALA A 163 -22.45 20.33 -19.95
N LEU A 164 -23.53 20.89 -19.41
CA LEU A 164 -23.47 21.99 -18.45
C LEU A 164 -22.80 21.57 -17.14
N PHE A 165 -23.09 20.36 -16.67
CA PHE A 165 -22.43 19.81 -15.48
C PHE A 165 -20.92 19.62 -15.73
N ALA A 166 -20.51 19.04 -16.86
CA ALA A 166 -19.11 18.90 -17.23
C ALA A 166 -18.41 20.28 -17.33
N GLY A 167 -19.06 21.27 -17.93
CA GLY A 167 -18.56 22.66 -17.95
C GLY A 167 -18.44 23.28 -16.55
N SER A 168 -19.39 22.97 -15.65
CA SER A 168 -19.31 23.42 -14.26
C SER A 168 -18.16 22.76 -13.49
N THR A 169 -17.83 21.50 -13.81
CA THR A 169 -16.66 20.78 -13.26
C THR A 169 -15.37 21.50 -13.68
N GLN A 170 -15.22 21.81 -14.96
CA GLN A 170 -14.05 22.51 -15.47
C GLN A 170 -13.89 23.90 -14.78
N LEU A 171 -15.01 24.64 -14.68
CA LEU A 171 -15.00 25.94 -13.99
C LEU A 171 -14.66 25.82 -12.51
N ALA A 172 -15.16 24.78 -11.81
CA ALA A 172 -14.88 24.56 -10.40
C ALA A 172 -13.38 24.22 -10.17
N LEU A 173 -12.76 23.47 -11.09
CA LEU A 173 -11.32 23.21 -11.07
C LEU A 173 -10.50 24.49 -11.32
N GLU A 174 -10.85 25.28 -12.34
CA GLU A 174 -10.18 26.57 -12.63
C GLU A 174 -10.28 27.56 -11.48
N LYS A 175 -11.43 27.60 -10.79
CA LYS A 175 -11.66 28.47 -9.63
C LYS A 175 -11.15 27.87 -8.32
N ARG A 176 -10.51 26.69 -8.34
CA ARG A 176 -9.99 25.99 -7.17
C ARG A 176 -11.06 25.67 -6.10
N VAL A 177 -12.32 25.56 -6.50
CA VAL A 177 -13.41 25.02 -5.66
C VAL A 177 -13.26 23.50 -5.51
N LEU A 178 -12.78 22.85 -6.56
CA LEU A 178 -12.41 21.45 -6.60
C LEU A 178 -10.94 21.31 -6.96
N SER A 179 -10.34 20.17 -6.63
CA SER A 179 -9.01 19.78 -7.07
C SER A 179 -9.06 18.44 -7.78
N ASN A 180 -8.22 18.25 -8.78
CA ASN A 180 -7.96 16.95 -9.42
C ASN A 180 -6.68 16.29 -8.90
N TYR A 181 -5.98 16.91 -7.97
CA TYR A 181 -4.85 16.36 -7.27
C TYR A 181 -5.22 16.14 -5.79
N PHE A 182 -5.03 14.91 -5.30
CA PHE A 182 -5.31 14.50 -3.94
C PHE A 182 -4.02 14.05 -3.27
N GLY A 183 -3.32 14.94 -2.61
CA GLY A 183 -2.11 14.61 -1.87
C GLY A 183 -2.37 13.62 -0.73
N ASN A 184 -3.52 13.79 -0.03
CA ASN A 184 -4.08 12.78 0.87
C ASN A 184 -5.51 12.48 0.45
N ILE A 185 -5.78 11.20 0.20
CA ILE A 185 -7.09 10.75 -0.29
C ILE A 185 -8.20 10.91 0.75
N ALA A 186 -7.90 10.72 2.04
CA ALA A 186 -8.88 10.88 3.12
C ALA A 186 -9.30 12.35 3.23
N PHE A 187 -8.35 13.26 3.32
CA PHE A 187 -8.61 14.71 3.35
C PHE A 187 -9.31 15.21 2.09
N ALA A 188 -8.99 14.65 0.91
CA ALA A 188 -9.68 15.00 -0.30
C ALA A 188 -11.17 14.66 -0.25
N TYR A 189 -11.55 13.50 0.33
CA TYR A 189 -12.94 13.10 0.49
C TYR A 189 -13.69 13.99 1.51
N GLU A 190 -13.01 14.42 2.56
CA GLU A 190 -13.53 15.41 3.53
C GLU A 190 -13.75 16.77 2.88
N ASP A 191 -12.80 17.21 2.07
CA ASP A 191 -12.82 18.54 1.45
C ASP A 191 -13.77 18.62 0.25
N TYR A 192 -13.77 17.62 -0.62
CA TYR A 192 -14.45 17.69 -1.92
C TYR A 192 -15.69 16.80 -2.03
N GLY A 193 -15.96 15.99 -1.01
CA GLY A 193 -17.14 15.13 -0.91
C GLY A 193 -17.03 13.82 -1.68
N TYR A 194 -17.74 12.82 -1.18
CA TYR A 194 -17.63 11.43 -1.61
C TYR A 194 -17.91 11.19 -3.11
N PRO A 195 -19.04 11.69 -3.73
CA PRO A 195 -19.33 11.38 -5.12
C PRO A 195 -18.30 11.93 -6.12
N TYR A 196 -17.82 13.15 -5.88
CA TYR A 196 -16.79 13.76 -6.72
C TYR A 196 -15.47 12.96 -6.64
N CYS A 197 -15.01 12.70 -5.44
CA CYS A 197 -13.73 12.01 -5.23
C CYS A 197 -13.76 10.58 -5.76
N LEU A 198 -14.84 9.82 -5.52
CA LEU A 198 -15.01 8.48 -6.09
C LEU A 198 -14.97 8.52 -7.62
N ALA A 199 -15.75 9.44 -8.25
CA ALA A 199 -15.74 9.56 -9.69
C ALA A 199 -14.36 9.92 -10.23
N THR A 200 -13.65 10.83 -9.56
CA THR A 200 -12.30 11.24 -9.95
C THR A 200 -11.31 10.07 -9.88
N THR A 201 -11.38 9.25 -8.82
CA THR A 201 -10.51 8.06 -8.69
C THR A 201 -10.88 6.92 -9.67
N ILE A 202 -12.09 6.91 -10.24
CA ILE A 202 -12.49 5.95 -11.27
C ILE A 202 -12.07 6.40 -12.67
N PHE A 203 -12.21 7.70 -12.98
CA PHE A 203 -12.03 8.21 -14.35
C PHE A 203 -10.65 8.81 -14.61
N ASN A 204 -9.93 9.27 -13.57
CA ASN A 204 -8.56 9.76 -13.67
C ASN A 204 -7.61 8.72 -13.10
N THR A 205 -7.31 7.68 -13.86
CA THR A 205 -6.34 6.64 -13.50
C THR A 205 -5.12 6.73 -14.40
N GLY A 206 -3.97 6.34 -13.86
CA GLY A 206 -2.71 6.38 -14.60
C GLY A 206 -2.18 7.80 -14.83
N ILE A 207 -1.26 7.90 -15.75
CA ILE A 207 -0.62 9.16 -16.16
C ILE A 207 -1.24 9.61 -17.48
N SER A 208 -1.70 10.84 -17.54
CA SER A 208 -2.23 11.42 -18.77
C SER A 208 -1.12 11.61 -19.81
N CYS A 209 -1.41 11.33 -21.10
CA CYS A 209 -0.44 11.52 -22.16
C CYS A 209 -0.01 13.00 -22.27
N PRO A 210 1.27 13.34 -22.07
CA PRO A 210 1.76 14.69 -22.25
C PRO A 210 1.54 15.21 -23.68
N ARG A 211 1.26 16.50 -23.83
CA ARG A 211 0.88 17.08 -25.14
C ARG A 211 1.95 16.93 -26.22
N ASP A 212 3.21 17.06 -25.81
CA ASP A 212 4.36 17.02 -26.74
C ASP A 212 5.02 15.63 -26.77
N TYR A 213 4.36 14.59 -26.23
CA TYR A 213 4.90 13.24 -26.19
C TYR A 213 5.17 12.70 -27.59
N SER A 214 6.41 12.36 -27.86
CA SER A 214 6.90 11.81 -29.12
C SER A 214 8.27 11.16 -28.94
N GLU A 215 8.65 10.28 -29.87
CA GLU A 215 10.00 9.68 -29.92
C GLU A 215 11.12 10.74 -29.95
N LYS A 216 10.90 11.82 -30.71
CA LYS A 216 11.85 12.94 -30.81
C LYS A 216 12.05 13.60 -29.42
N GLU A 217 10.98 13.74 -28.65
CA GLU A 217 11.04 14.37 -27.33
C GLU A 217 11.76 13.46 -26.31
N ILE A 218 11.47 12.17 -26.32
CA ILE A 218 12.18 11.20 -25.48
C ILE A 218 13.68 11.20 -25.81
N LYS A 219 14.04 11.11 -27.08
CA LYS A 219 15.47 11.18 -27.53
C LYS A 219 16.14 12.51 -27.14
N ARG A 220 15.39 13.62 -27.07
CA ARG A 220 15.88 14.91 -26.57
C ARG A 220 16.22 14.83 -25.09
N ILE A 221 15.33 14.23 -24.30
CA ILE A 221 15.53 14.06 -22.86
C ILE A 221 16.78 13.19 -22.61
N GLU A 222 16.87 12.03 -23.21
CA GLU A 222 18.00 11.09 -23.08
C GLU A 222 19.36 11.69 -23.53
N LYS A 223 19.34 12.49 -24.61
CA LYS A 223 20.58 13.11 -25.10
C LYS A 223 21.26 14.01 -24.08
N THR A 224 20.50 14.57 -23.14
CA THR A 224 21.05 15.47 -22.12
C THR A 224 21.75 14.74 -20.98
N GLU A 225 21.60 13.43 -20.90
CA GLU A 225 22.25 12.57 -19.90
C GLU A 225 23.67 12.12 -20.30
N LYS A 226 24.08 12.38 -21.55
CA LYS A 226 25.38 11.93 -22.09
C LYS A 226 26.60 12.56 -21.45
N ASN A 227 26.40 13.56 -20.59
CA ASN A 227 27.53 14.25 -19.90
C ASN A 227 27.81 13.71 -18.50
N LEU A 228 27.13 12.64 -18.09
CA LEU A 228 27.41 11.97 -16.81
C LEU A 228 28.72 11.16 -16.94
N PRO A 229 29.48 11.00 -15.86
CA PRO A 229 30.61 10.08 -15.83
C PRO A 229 30.17 8.66 -16.20
N GLU A 230 31.14 7.83 -16.61
CA GLU A 230 30.90 6.39 -16.70
C GLU A 230 30.82 5.79 -15.30
N THR A 231 30.03 4.72 -15.15
CA THR A 231 29.93 3.98 -13.89
C THR A 231 31.29 3.40 -13.53
N GLN A 232 31.71 3.60 -12.28
CA GLN A 232 32.99 3.08 -11.80
C GLN A 232 32.94 1.55 -11.70
N GLU A 233 33.99 0.88 -12.19
CA GLU A 233 34.12 -0.59 -12.13
C GLU A 233 34.75 -1.09 -10.81
N GLU A 234 35.22 -0.19 -9.95
CA GLU A 234 35.84 -0.52 -8.68
C GLU A 234 34.86 -1.14 -7.69
N LYS A 235 35.37 -1.62 -6.55
CA LYS A 235 34.60 -2.23 -5.46
C LYS A 235 33.36 -1.37 -5.10
N ARG A 236 32.16 -1.94 -5.27
CA ARG A 236 30.90 -1.28 -5.00
C ARG A 236 30.42 -1.60 -3.58
N PRO A 237 29.93 -0.61 -2.81
CA PRO A 237 29.39 -0.87 -1.48
C PRO A 237 28.04 -1.59 -1.57
N ASN A 238 27.65 -2.25 -0.49
CA ASN A 238 26.27 -2.64 -0.24
C ASN A 238 25.41 -1.38 -0.10
N ILE A 239 24.21 -1.39 -0.70
CA ILE A 239 23.27 -0.25 -0.70
C ILE A 239 22.01 -0.65 0.04
N LEU A 240 21.76 -0.05 1.19
CA LEU A 240 20.65 -0.33 2.05
C LEU A 240 19.68 0.85 2.10
N PHE A 241 18.41 0.56 1.97
CA PHE A 241 17.31 1.51 2.21
C PHE A 241 16.47 1.01 3.38
N LEU A 242 16.25 1.87 4.37
CA LEU A 242 15.38 1.62 5.50
C LEU A 242 14.26 2.65 5.52
N GLN A 243 13.10 2.23 5.08
CA GLN A 243 11.87 3.01 5.14
C GLN A 243 11.20 2.77 6.48
N LEU A 244 11.21 3.79 7.33
CA LEU A 244 10.66 3.76 8.69
C LEU A 244 9.18 4.19 8.65
N GLU A 245 8.29 3.30 9.07
CA GLU A 245 6.84 3.51 9.07
C GLU A 245 6.46 4.68 9.97
N SER A 246 5.80 5.67 9.40
CA SER A 246 5.30 6.87 10.11
C SER A 246 6.36 7.63 10.92
N PHE A 247 7.66 7.45 10.64
CA PHE A 247 8.75 8.05 11.40
C PHE A 247 8.86 9.54 11.11
N PHE A 248 8.59 10.33 12.12
CA PHE A 248 8.52 11.80 12.04
C PHE A 248 9.00 12.39 13.38
N ASP A 249 9.69 13.53 13.34
CA ASP A 249 10.10 14.25 14.54
C ASP A 249 8.90 14.91 15.25
N PRO A 250 8.35 14.33 16.33
CA PRO A 250 7.16 14.87 17.00
C PRO A 250 7.43 16.20 17.70
N THR A 251 8.69 16.60 17.89
CA THR A 251 9.03 17.93 18.43
C THR A 251 8.69 19.07 17.46
N LEU A 252 8.39 18.74 16.19
CA LEU A 252 7.89 19.71 15.21
C LEU A 252 6.41 20.06 15.40
N VAL A 253 5.66 19.35 16.22
CA VAL A 253 4.28 19.69 16.55
C VAL A 253 4.25 20.84 17.56
N ASN A 254 3.49 21.90 17.24
CA ASN A 254 3.53 23.16 17.98
C ASN A 254 3.03 23.08 19.42
N TYR A 255 2.04 22.23 19.67
CA TYR A 255 1.31 22.17 20.94
C TYR A 255 1.82 21.07 21.89
N LEU A 256 2.68 20.16 21.40
CA LEU A 256 3.18 19.08 22.24
C LEU A 256 4.29 19.55 23.18
N ASN A 257 4.23 19.07 24.42
CA ASN A 257 5.30 19.10 25.38
C ASN A 257 5.76 17.66 25.63
N ILE A 258 6.98 17.34 25.23
CA ILE A 258 7.59 16.02 25.29
C ILE A 258 8.70 16.06 26.34
N SER A 259 8.73 15.13 27.29
CA SER A 259 9.63 15.17 28.45
C SER A 259 11.10 14.99 28.07
N GLU A 260 11.40 14.18 27.04
CA GLU A 260 12.76 13.88 26.57
C GLU A 260 12.82 13.86 25.04
N ASP A 261 14.04 13.89 24.46
CA ASP A 261 14.20 13.79 23.00
C ASP A 261 13.79 12.39 22.52
N PRO A 262 12.76 12.25 21.68
CA PRO A 262 12.29 10.94 21.23
C PRO A 262 13.20 10.26 20.21
N ILE A 263 14.07 11.00 19.51
CA ILE A 263 14.91 10.47 18.43
C ILE A 263 16.38 10.91 18.55
N PRO A 264 17.02 10.70 19.71
CA PRO A 264 18.38 11.22 19.96
C PRO A 264 19.42 10.63 19.01
N THR A 265 19.32 9.35 18.63
CA THR A 265 20.22 8.69 17.70
C THR A 265 20.09 9.25 16.29
N PHE A 266 18.89 9.28 15.76
CA PHE A 266 18.62 9.81 14.41
C PHE A 266 19.09 11.26 14.29
N ARG A 267 18.82 12.07 15.31
CA ARG A 267 19.23 13.48 15.39
C ARG A 267 20.75 13.64 15.47
N LYS A 268 21.46 12.72 16.14
CA LYS A 268 22.92 12.66 16.13
C LYS A 268 23.44 12.32 14.74
N LEU A 269 22.89 11.29 14.11
CA LEU A 269 23.28 10.86 12.77
C LEU A 269 23.06 11.98 11.72
N MET A 270 21.97 12.75 11.80
CA MET A 270 21.74 13.92 10.95
C MET A 270 22.86 14.98 11.08
N LYS A 271 23.45 15.12 12.27
CA LYS A 271 24.57 16.05 12.49
C LYS A 271 25.90 15.53 11.95
N GLU A 272 26.08 14.23 11.94
CA GLU A 272 27.36 13.59 11.58
C GLU A 272 27.43 13.22 10.09
N TYR A 273 26.31 12.77 9.51
CA TYR A 273 26.22 12.25 8.15
C TYR A 273 25.42 13.18 7.21
N SER A 274 25.35 12.80 5.93
CA SER A 274 24.53 13.51 4.95
C SER A 274 23.04 13.37 5.30
N SER A 275 22.31 14.48 5.32
CA SER A 275 20.93 14.51 5.76
C SER A 275 20.18 15.70 5.16
N GLY A 276 18.87 15.71 5.31
CA GLY A 276 18.01 16.79 4.90
C GLY A 276 16.54 16.44 5.03
N TYR A 277 15.70 17.32 4.55
CA TYR A 277 14.28 17.04 4.45
C TYR A 277 13.99 16.10 3.30
N TYR A 278 13.04 15.22 3.53
CA TYR A 278 12.58 14.20 2.58
C TYR A 278 11.13 14.45 2.21
N LYS A 279 10.91 14.88 0.96
CA LYS A 279 9.56 15.13 0.48
C LYS A 279 8.91 13.80 0.10
N VAL A 280 7.80 13.48 0.75
CA VAL A 280 7.04 12.25 0.59
C VAL A 280 5.72 12.49 -0.16
N PRO A 281 5.20 11.50 -0.89
CA PRO A 281 3.98 11.66 -1.70
C PRO A 281 2.69 11.60 -0.90
N SER A 282 2.73 11.17 0.36
CA SER A 282 1.55 10.85 1.17
C SER A 282 1.65 11.42 2.58
N VAL A 283 0.51 11.52 3.26
CA VAL A 283 0.39 11.97 4.67
C VAL A 283 -0.58 11.03 5.40
N GLY A 284 -0.19 10.55 6.58
CA GLY A 284 -1.02 9.72 7.46
C GLY A 284 -1.33 8.32 6.95
N ALA A 285 -0.95 8.00 5.73
CA ALA A 285 -1.06 6.68 5.10
C ALA A 285 -0.38 6.70 3.72
N GLY A 286 -0.13 5.52 3.14
CA GLY A 286 0.36 5.45 1.76
C GLY A 286 1.82 5.02 1.64
N THR A 287 2.31 4.22 2.58
CA THR A 287 3.64 3.61 2.61
C THR A 287 4.10 3.11 1.24
N ALA A 288 3.24 2.37 0.52
CA ALA A 288 3.54 1.85 -0.82
C ALA A 288 3.77 2.93 -1.89
N ASN A 289 3.28 4.15 -1.71
CA ASN A 289 3.53 5.25 -2.63
C ASN A 289 4.95 5.82 -2.44
N THR A 290 5.42 5.89 -1.20
CA THR A 290 6.80 6.27 -0.89
C THR A 290 7.78 5.17 -1.34
N GLU A 291 7.45 3.88 -1.15
CA GLU A 291 8.20 2.76 -1.73
C GLU A 291 8.32 2.89 -3.25
N PHE A 292 7.20 3.15 -3.94
CA PHE A 292 7.20 3.32 -5.39
C PHE A 292 8.16 4.42 -5.83
N GLU A 293 8.08 5.61 -5.23
CA GLU A 293 8.97 6.73 -5.55
C GLU A 293 10.45 6.38 -5.28
N SER A 294 10.73 5.81 -4.10
CA SER A 294 12.11 5.50 -3.68
C SER A 294 12.74 4.38 -4.50
N ILE A 295 11.97 3.37 -4.92
CA ILE A 295 12.47 2.21 -5.67
C ILE A 295 12.61 2.52 -7.15
N THR A 296 11.67 3.29 -7.74
CA THR A 296 11.61 3.48 -9.20
C THR A 296 12.20 4.80 -9.67
N GLY A 297 12.36 5.77 -8.78
CA GLY A 297 12.71 7.14 -9.17
C GLY A 297 11.56 7.89 -9.86
N MET A 298 10.35 7.31 -9.93
CA MET A 298 9.19 7.90 -10.59
C MET A 298 8.30 8.60 -9.57
N SER A 299 7.69 9.73 -9.94
CA SER A 299 6.89 10.52 -9.01
C SER A 299 5.41 10.16 -9.02
N MET A 300 4.80 10.06 -7.83
CA MET A 300 3.36 9.92 -7.65
C MET A 300 2.56 11.16 -8.12
N HIS A 301 3.24 12.30 -8.27
CA HIS A 301 2.61 13.57 -8.65
C HIS A 301 1.84 13.49 -9.98
N TYR A 302 2.27 12.65 -10.91
CA TYR A 302 1.69 12.55 -12.25
C TYR A 302 0.56 11.54 -12.37
N PHE A 303 0.39 10.67 -11.37
CA PHE A 303 -0.70 9.70 -11.34
C PHE A 303 -2.05 10.32 -11.01
N GLY A 304 -3.09 9.61 -11.37
CA GLY A 304 -4.45 9.97 -10.99
C GLY A 304 -4.62 10.07 -9.46
N PRO A 305 -5.60 10.86 -9.02
CA PRO A 305 -5.81 11.10 -7.59
C PRO A 305 -6.10 9.82 -6.80
N GLY A 306 -5.34 9.61 -5.72
CA GLY A 306 -5.51 8.45 -4.84
C GLY A 306 -5.10 7.11 -5.46
N GLU A 307 -4.34 7.14 -6.55
CA GLU A 307 -3.82 5.93 -7.17
C GLU A 307 -2.68 5.34 -6.34
N TYR A 308 -2.62 4.01 -6.36
CA TYR A 308 -1.52 3.21 -5.84
C TYR A 308 -0.98 2.39 -7.00
N PRO A 309 0.23 2.67 -7.53
CA PRO A 309 0.83 1.89 -8.61
C PRO A 309 0.90 0.39 -8.30
N TYR A 310 1.06 0.02 -7.02
CA TYR A 310 1.02 -1.36 -6.53
C TYR A 310 -0.35 -2.05 -6.72
N LYS A 311 -1.43 -1.27 -6.80
CA LYS A 311 -2.80 -1.79 -7.03
C LYS A 311 -3.25 -1.65 -8.49
N SER A 312 -2.48 -0.94 -9.33
CA SER A 312 -2.78 -0.67 -10.73
C SER A 312 -1.66 -1.16 -11.65
N ILE A 313 -0.89 -0.27 -12.23
CA ILE A 313 0.05 -0.55 -13.32
C ILE A 313 1.10 -1.62 -13.00
N LEU A 314 1.64 -1.66 -11.78
CA LEU A 314 2.68 -2.63 -11.40
C LEU A 314 2.15 -4.05 -11.20
N ARG A 315 0.84 -4.26 -11.21
CA ARG A 315 0.27 -5.63 -11.25
C ARG A 315 0.39 -6.27 -12.62
N GLU A 316 0.50 -5.45 -13.66
CA GLU A 316 0.41 -5.86 -15.06
C GLU A 316 1.74 -5.74 -15.81
N THR A 317 2.63 -4.84 -15.37
CA THR A 317 3.88 -4.57 -16.08
C THR A 317 5.07 -4.44 -15.12
N THR A 318 6.25 -4.68 -15.69
CA THR A 318 7.54 -4.32 -15.09
C THR A 318 7.91 -2.90 -15.49
N CYS A 319 8.75 -2.24 -14.72
CA CYS A 319 9.33 -0.95 -15.06
C CYS A 319 10.76 -0.86 -14.54
N GLU A 320 11.50 0.15 -15.02
CA GLU A 320 12.82 0.47 -14.45
C GLU A 320 12.71 0.72 -12.94
N SER A 321 13.68 0.21 -12.20
CA SER A 321 13.77 0.33 -10.75
C SER A 321 15.22 0.19 -10.29
N ALA A 322 15.53 0.63 -9.08
CA ALA A 322 16.86 0.46 -8.50
C ALA A 322 17.31 -1.02 -8.47
N PRO A 323 16.46 -2.01 -8.04
CA PRO A 323 16.82 -3.42 -8.14
C PRO A 323 17.25 -3.86 -9.54
N TYR A 324 16.49 -3.53 -10.58
CA TYR A 324 16.87 -3.95 -11.95
C TYR A 324 18.18 -3.33 -12.41
N VAL A 325 18.38 -2.02 -12.15
CA VAL A 325 19.60 -1.32 -12.57
C VAL A 325 20.82 -1.90 -11.84
N LEU A 326 20.73 -2.11 -10.53
CA LEU A 326 21.80 -2.63 -9.71
C LEU A 326 22.13 -4.10 -10.04
N LYS A 327 21.13 -4.93 -10.35
CA LYS A 327 21.35 -6.31 -10.83
C LYS A 327 22.21 -6.37 -12.09
N ASN A 328 22.03 -5.45 -13.02
CA ASN A 328 22.87 -5.38 -14.21
C ASN A 328 24.35 -5.09 -13.87
N LEU A 329 24.60 -4.58 -12.67
CA LEU A 329 25.93 -4.33 -12.13
C LEU A 329 26.44 -5.43 -11.18
N GLY A 330 25.70 -6.53 -11.03
CA GLY A 330 26.10 -7.68 -10.23
C GLY A 330 25.60 -7.67 -8.78
N TYR A 331 24.70 -6.75 -8.41
CA TYR A 331 24.06 -6.79 -7.09
C TYR A 331 23.04 -7.92 -6.99
N THR A 332 22.93 -8.53 -5.81
CA THR A 332 21.74 -9.30 -5.43
C THR A 332 20.75 -8.36 -4.75
N THR A 333 19.45 -8.58 -4.97
CA THR A 333 18.43 -7.62 -4.52
C THR A 333 17.43 -8.24 -3.58
N HIS A 334 17.34 -7.68 -2.38
CA HIS A 334 16.55 -8.18 -1.26
C HIS A 334 15.50 -7.17 -0.83
N ALA A 335 14.29 -7.64 -0.55
CA ALA A 335 13.26 -6.88 0.16
C ALA A 335 13.02 -7.52 1.53
N VAL A 336 12.85 -6.71 2.57
CA VAL A 336 12.58 -7.15 3.94
C VAL A 336 11.41 -6.33 4.52
N HIS A 337 10.47 -7.00 5.20
CA HIS A 337 9.34 -6.32 5.84
C HIS A 337 8.81 -7.14 7.02
N ASN A 338 8.77 -6.55 8.20
CA ASN A 338 8.26 -7.20 9.41
C ASN A 338 6.73 -7.22 9.52
N ASN A 339 6.05 -7.38 8.37
CA ASN A 339 4.61 -7.56 8.28
C ASN A 339 4.25 -8.59 7.21
N GLU A 340 2.94 -8.91 7.05
CA GLU A 340 2.44 -9.92 6.12
C GLU A 340 2.88 -9.68 4.67
N ALA A 341 3.32 -10.73 3.99
CA ALA A 341 3.79 -10.72 2.59
C ALA A 341 2.78 -10.13 1.60
N ASN A 342 1.49 -10.28 1.88
CA ASN A 342 0.43 -9.83 1.00
C ASN A 342 -0.04 -8.38 1.27
N PHE A 343 0.49 -7.72 2.29
CA PHE A 343 0.15 -6.33 2.58
C PHE A 343 0.57 -5.44 1.41
N TYR A 344 -0.34 -4.60 0.90
CA TYR A 344 -0.23 -3.88 -0.38
C TYR A 344 0.00 -4.77 -1.63
N GLY A 345 0.01 -6.09 -1.49
CA GLY A 345 0.28 -7.03 -2.58
C GLY A 345 1.76 -7.18 -2.92
N ARG A 346 2.68 -6.80 -2.02
CA ARG A 346 4.15 -6.77 -2.23
C ARG A 346 4.69 -8.08 -2.81
N ARG A 347 4.25 -9.23 -2.31
CA ARG A 347 4.63 -10.54 -2.88
C ARG A 347 4.42 -10.66 -4.40
N SER A 348 3.40 -9.99 -4.93
CA SER A 348 3.08 -10.01 -6.37
C SER A 348 3.78 -8.90 -7.14
N ILE A 349 4.13 -7.80 -6.47
CA ILE A 349 4.66 -6.57 -7.08
C ILE A 349 6.19 -6.57 -7.09
N PHE A 350 6.85 -6.99 -6.03
CA PHE A 350 8.31 -6.98 -5.95
C PHE A 350 9.02 -7.76 -7.06
N PRO A 351 8.48 -8.91 -7.55
CA PRO A 351 9.03 -9.54 -8.74
C PRO A 351 9.00 -8.64 -9.99
N ASN A 352 8.01 -7.74 -10.11
CA ASN A 352 7.89 -6.79 -11.21
C ASN A 352 8.81 -5.57 -11.04
N LEU A 353 9.33 -5.36 -9.84
CA LEU A 353 10.32 -4.35 -9.50
C LEU A 353 11.76 -4.89 -9.46
N GLY A 354 11.97 -6.18 -9.74
CA GLY A 354 13.30 -6.74 -9.93
C GLY A 354 13.93 -7.41 -8.71
N PHE A 355 13.23 -7.53 -7.58
CA PHE A 355 13.78 -8.20 -6.40
C PHE A 355 14.02 -9.70 -6.61
N ASP A 356 15.11 -10.22 -6.04
CA ASP A 356 15.48 -11.64 -6.06
C ASP A 356 14.90 -12.39 -4.87
N THR A 357 14.82 -11.73 -3.71
CA THR A 357 14.22 -12.31 -2.50
C THR A 357 13.29 -11.33 -1.80
N PHE A 358 12.33 -11.88 -1.05
CA PHE A 358 11.47 -11.11 -0.15
C PHE A 358 11.27 -11.86 1.16
N THR A 359 11.78 -11.30 2.27
CA THR A 359 11.56 -11.78 3.63
C THR A 359 10.44 -10.97 4.27
N SER A 360 9.30 -11.60 4.51
CA SER A 360 8.16 -11.05 5.26
C SER A 360 8.12 -11.64 6.67
N GLU A 361 7.23 -11.14 7.55
CA GLU A 361 7.04 -11.65 8.92
C GLU A 361 6.94 -13.18 8.93
N GLU A 362 6.25 -13.78 7.96
CA GLU A 362 6.06 -15.23 7.88
C GLU A 362 7.35 -16.03 7.60
N TYR A 363 8.41 -15.36 7.19
CA TYR A 363 9.73 -15.95 6.92
C TYR A 363 10.79 -15.61 7.98
N MET A 364 10.40 -14.95 9.06
CA MET A 364 11.28 -14.67 10.20
C MET A 364 11.26 -15.83 11.18
N ALA A 365 12.45 -16.30 11.58
CA ALA A 365 12.65 -17.61 12.22
C ALA A 365 12.24 -17.68 13.71
N ARG A 366 11.81 -16.59 14.31
CA ARG A 366 11.39 -16.52 15.71
C ARG A 366 9.99 -15.94 15.86
N GLU A 367 9.33 -16.22 16.98
CA GLU A 367 8.17 -15.43 17.35
C GLU A 367 8.63 -13.99 17.58
N ASN A 368 8.10 -13.09 16.79
CA ASN A 368 8.48 -11.69 16.84
C ASN A 368 7.73 -11.00 17.98
N GLU A 369 8.44 -10.19 18.74
CA GLU A 369 7.82 -9.34 19.74
C GLU A 369 6.90 -8.33 19.05
N LYS A 370 5.73 -8.14 19.64
CA LYS A 370 4.73 -7.19 19.12
C LYS A 370 4.51 -6.08 20.13
N ASN A 371 4.32 -4.89 19.62
CA ASN A 371 3.90 -3.76 20.43
C ASN A 371 2.44 -3.95 20.93
N PRO A 372 1.94 -3.13 21.86
CA PRO A 372 0.58 -3.25 22.38
C PRO A 372 -0.53 -3.17 21.33
N ASN A 373 -0.27 -2.55 20.18
CA ASN A 373 -1.18 -2.51 19.02
C ASN A 373 -1.11 -3.78 18.13
N GLY A 374 -0.20 -4.70 18.43
CA GLY A 374 -0.04 -5.96 17.69
C GLY A 374 0.85 -5.88 16.47
N TRP A 375 1.56 -4.78 16.23
CA TRP A 375 2.58 -4.66 15.20
C TRP A 375 3.90 -5.27 15.68
N VAL A 376 4.62 -5.92 14.77
CA VAL A 376 5.95 -6.49 15.05
C VAL A 376 6.94 -5.35 15.29
N LYS A 377 7.73 -5.44 16.36
CA LYS A 377 8.78 -4.46 16.67
C LYS A 377 9.90 -4.51 15.61
N ASP A 378 10.49 -3.36 15.34
CA ASP A 378 11.45 -3.19 14.24
C ASP A 378 12.83 -3.79 14.54
N GLU A 379 13.16 -4.09 15.80
CA GLU A 379 14.43 -4.70 16.19
C GLU A 379 14.75 -6.00 15.43
N VAL A 380 13.72 -6.78 15.03
CA VAL A 380 13.88 -8.01 14.26
C VAL A 380 14.56 -7.77 12.91
N LEU A 381 14.41 -6.56 12.35
CA LEU A 381 14.93 -6.20 11.04
C LEU A 381 16.45 -6.17 11.00
N THR A 382 17.12 -5.90 12.11
CA THR A 382 18.59 -5.90 12.17
C THR A 382 19.18 -7.25 11.75
N ASP A 383 18.69 -8.34 12.34
CA ASP A 383 19.20 -9.69 12.02
C ASP A 383 18.84 -10.08 10.58
N GLU A 384 17.65 -9.72 10.09
CA GLU A 384 17.24 -10.03 8.72
C GLU A 384 18.02 -9.23 7.67
N ILE A 385 18.40 -7.97 7.95
CA ILE A 385 19.27 -7.18 7.08
C ILE A 385 20.66 -7.83 7.02
N LEU A 386 21.27 -8.17 8.15
CA LEU A 386 22.56 -8.85 8.19
C LEU A 386 22.52 -10.20 7.47
N LYS A 387 21.44 -10.97 7.64
CA LYS A 387 21.22 -12.23 6.92
C LYS A 387 21.17 -12.04 5.41
N CYS A 388 20.63 -10.92 4.90
CA CYS A 388 20.71 -10.58 3.48
C CYS A 388 22.16 -10.40 3.04
N LEU A 389 22.91 -9.55 3.75
CA LEU A 389 24.31 -9.25 3.44
C LEU A 389 25.24 -10.47 3.50
N ASP A 390 24.97 -11.39 4.44
CA ASP A 390 25.76 -12.62 4.61
C ASP A 390 25.39 -13.71 3.60
N SER A 391 24.34 -13.52 2.79
CA SER A 391 23.80 -14.56 1.90
C SER A 391 24.51 -14.62 0.55
N THR A 392 25.29 -13.62 0.17
CA THR A 392 25.96 -13.52 -1.14
C THR A 392 27.44 -13.13 -1.00
N GLU A 393 28.23 -13.38 -2.05
CA GLU A 393 29.65 -12.96 -2.10
C GLU A 393 29.82 -11.59 -2.80
N GLY A 394 28.78 -11.09 -3.43
CA GLY A 394 28.77 -9.83 -4.17
C GLY A 394 28.08 -8.70 -3.40
N PRO A 395 28.03 -7.49 -3.96
CA PRO A 395 27.32 -6.39 -3.34
C PRO A 395 25.82 -6.64 -3.31
N ASP A 396 25.17 -6.20 -2.24
CA ASP A 396 23.74 -6.35 -2.03
C ASP A 396 23.00 -5.01 -2.07
N TYR A 397 21.79 -5.06 -2.62
CA TYR A 397 20.79 -4.03 -2.47
C TYR A 397 19.68 -4.54 -1.56
N VAL A 398 19.54 -3.93 -0.38
CA VAL A 398 18.52 -4.34 0.60
C VAL A 398 17.53 -3.20 0.81
N TYR A 399 16.26 -3.44 0.51
CA TYR A 399 15.16 -2.50 0.75
C TYR A 399 14.30 -2.99 1.90
N THR A 400 14.43 -2.34 3.04
CA THR A 400 13.75 -2.72 4.28
C THR A 400 12.63 -1.75 4.59
N ILE A 401 11.47 -2.29 4.97
CA ILE A 401 10.27 -1.54 5.32
C ILE A 401 9.87 -1.94 6.73
N SER A 402 9.80 -0.98 7.65
CA SER A 402 9.36 -1.20 9.02
C SER A 402 7.83 -1.13 9.16
N VAL A 403 7.29 -1.54 10.32
CA VAL A 403 5.84 -1.48 10.59
C VAL A 403 5.49 -0.98 11.98
N GLN A 404 6.44 -0.92 12.91
CA GLN A 404 6.17 -0.65 14.33
C GLN A 404 5.43 0.66 14.56
N GLY A 405 5.79 1.74 13.85
CA GLY A 405 5.16 3.05 13.95
C GLY A 405 3.75 3.18 13.36
N HIS A 406 3.16 2.08 12.84
CA HIS A 406 1.88 2.13 12.14
C HIS A 406 0.69 2.43 13.07
N GLY A 407 -0.18 3.35 12.65
CA GLY A 407 -1.50 3.60 13.30
C GLY A 407 -2.46 2.39 13.18
N ALA A 408 -3.68 2.37 13.79
CA ALA A 408 -4.27 3.44 14.57
C ALA A 408 -3.66 3.48 15.99
N TYR A 409 -3.44 4.68 16.50
CA TYR A 409 -2.90 4.86 17.85
C TYR A 409 -4.03 4.82 18.88
N PRO A 410 -3.80 4.18 20.07
CA PRO A 410 -4.84 4.04 21.11
C PRO A 410 -5.23 5.40 21.70
N ASP A 411 -6.53 5.61 21.89
CA ASP A 411 -7.08 6.79 22.56
C ASP A 411 -7.20 6.61 24.08
N GLU A 412 -6.97 5.37 24.56
CA GLU A 412 -6.85 5.07 26.00
C GLU A 412 -5.37 4.95 26.39
N GLN A 413 -5.05 5.24 27.65
CA GLN A 413 -3.71 5.03 28.21
C GLN A 413 -3.44 3.53 28.33
N ILE A 414 -2.59 2.97 27.48
CA ILE A 414 -2.24 1.54 27.47
C ILE A 414 -0.80 1.27 27.89
N LEU A 415 0.05 2.28 27.94
CA LEU A 415 1.42 2.16 28.47
C LEU A 415 1.36 2.32 29.98
N GLU A 416 1.78 1.28 30.75
CA GLU A 416 1.78 1.32 32.22
C GLU A 416 2.87 2.26 32.76
N ASP A 417 4.05 2.31 32.11
CA ASP A 417 5.19 3.12 32.52
C ASP A 417 5.90 3.67 31.28
N PRO A 418 5.36 4.74 30.65
CA PRO A 418 5.95 5.30 29.44
C PRO A 418 7.31 5.94 29.76
N GLU A 419 8.32 5.63 28.95
CA GLU A 419 9.66 6.20 29.08
C GLU A 419 9.65 7.70 28.82
N ILE A 420 8.86 8.13 27.83
CA ILE A 420 8.65 9.54 27.47
C ILE A 420 7.21 9.93 27.69
N THR A 421 6.98 10.94 28.51
CA THR A 421 5.64 11.48 28.75
C THR A 421 5.32 12.64 27.80
N VAL A 422 4.04 12.71 27.39
CA VAL A 422 3.56 13.71 26.44
C VAL A 422 2.35 14.45 26.98
N SER A 423 2.29 15.76 26.76
CA SER A 423 1.16 16.61 27.13
C SER A 423 1.00 17.75 26.13
N GLY A 424 -0.12 18.49 26.22
CA GLY A 424 -0.38 19.67 25.43
C GLY A 424 -1.29 19.46 24.23
N ALA A 425 -1.69 18.21 23.92
CA ALA A 425 -2.71 17.98 22.91
C ALA A 425 -4.10 18.49 23.35
N PRO A 426 -5.03 18.78 22.42
CA PRO A 426 -6.32 19.40 22.74
C PRO A 426 -7.22 18.54 23.66
N THR A 427 -7.13 17.22 23.59
CA THR A 427 -7.91 16.30 24.41
C THR A 427 -7.02 15.25 25.09
N GLU A 428 -7.57 14.56 26.10
CA GLU A 428 -6.87 13.47 26.79
C GLU A 428 -6.64 12.27 25.87
N GLU A 429 -7.62 11.94 25.01
CA GLU A 429 -7.49 10.88 24.02
C GLU A 429 -6.36 11.20 23.01
N GLU A 430 -6.22 12.44 22.58
CA GLU A 430 -5.13 12.85 21.70
C GLU A 430 -3.77 12.82 22.42
N ASN A 431 -3.70 13.19 23.69
CA ASN A 431 -2.47 13.03 24.48
C ASN A 431 -2.05 11.57 24.57
N ASN A 432 -2.99 10.63 24.83
CA ASN A 432 -2.72 9.20 24.89
C ASN A 432 -2.17 8.68 23.56
N LYS A 433 -2.77 9.08 22.43
CA LYS A 433 -2.27 8.74 21.08
C LYS A 433 -0.85 9.23 20.85
N TRP A 434 -0.57 10.47 21.23
CA TRP A 434 0.78 11.05 21.07
C TRP A 434 1.80 10.41 21.98
N GLU A 435 1.46 10.13 23.24
CA GLU A 435 2.37 9.47 24.18
C GLU A 435 2.70 8.05 23.70
N TYR A 436 1.71 7.28 23.27
CA TYR A 436 1.94 5.99 22.64
C TYR A 436 2.88 6.09 21.43
N TYR A 437 2.55 6.95 20.46
CA TYR A 437 3.33 7.14 19.25
C TYR A 437 4.77 7.57 19.53
N VAL A 438 4.98 8.52 20.45
CA VAL A 438 6.31 9.04 20.80
C VAL A 438 7.20 7.93 21.39
N ASN A 439 6.64 7.05 22.22
CA ASN A 439 7.38 5.91 22.75
C ASN A 439 7.70 4.86 21.68
N GLU A 440 6.78 4.59 20.73
CA GLU A 440 7.07 3.72 19.58
C GLU A 440 8.19 4.28 18.70
N ILE A 441 8.19 5.59 18.42
CA ILE A 441 9.26 6.25 17.66
C ILE A 441 10.59 6.20 18.41
N HIS A 442 10.57 6.28 19.73
CA HIS A 442 11.77 6.14 20.55
C HIS A 442 12.34 4.72 20.48
N GLU A 443 11.52 3.68 20.54
CA GLU A 443 11.96 2.30 20.30
C GLU A 443 12.55 2.12 18.88
N MET A 444 11.93 2.75 17.86
CA MET A 444 12.47 2.73 16.50
C MET A 444 13.83 3.45 16.41
N ASP A 445 14.05 4.53 17.16
CA ASP A 445 15.35 5.20 17.24
C ASP A 445 16.43 4.31 17.90
N ASN A 446 16.03 3.50 18.91
CA ASN A 446 16.91 2.49 19.50
C ASN A 446 17.27 1.37 18.51
N PHE A 447 16.31 0.92 17.68
CA PHE A 447 16.59 0.00 16.59
C PHE A 447 17.56 0.60 15.56
N VAL A 448 17.40 1.87 15.17
CA VAL A 448 18.35 2.57 14.28
C VAL A 448 19.74 2.58 14.87
N LYS A 449 19.86 2.79 16.19
CA LYS A 449 21.15 2.73 16.88
C LYS A 449 21.78 1.34 16.79
N GLU A 450 21.03 0.29 17.12
CA GLU A 450 21.50 -1.09 17.07
C GLU A 450 22.00 -1.46 15.67
N LEU A 451 21.18 -1.16 14.64
CA LEU A 451 21.52 -1.45 13.25
C LEU A 451 22.80 -0.72 12.82
N THR A 452 22.91 0.58 13.09
CA THR A 452 24.10 1.35 12.71
C THR A 452 25.36 0.93 13.48
N ASP A 453 25.23 0.54 14.75
CA ASP A 453 26.34 0.01 15.54
C ASP A 453 26.85 -1.34 14.95
N LYS A 454 25.94 -2.26 14.56
CA LYS A 454 26.31 -3.53 13.91
C LYS A 454 26.92 -3.34 12.52
N LEU A 455 26.38 -2.42 11.73
CA LEU A 455 26.89 -2.13 10.39
C LEU A 455 28.22 -1.38 10.42
N ALA A 456 28.55 -0.65 11.49
CA ALA A 456 29.84 0.01 11.65
C ALA A 456 30.99 -1.01 11.76
N ASP A 457 30.72 -2.18 12.34
CA ASP A 457 31.67 -3.29 12.47
C ASP A 457 31.59 -4.30 11.30
N TYR A 458 30.70 -4.08 10.33
CA TYR A 458 30.53 -4.98 9.18
C TYR A 458 31.76 -4.91 8.25
N PRO A 459 32.29 -6.06 7.76
CA PRO A 459 33.58 -6.11 7.07
C PRO A 459 33.60 -5.49 5.68
N GLU A 460 32.43 -5.23 5.10
CA GLU A 460 32.26 -4.64 3.77
C GLU A 460 31.78 -3.20 3.85
N ASP A 461 32.00 -2.45 2.76
CA ASP A 461 31.52 -1.10 2.63
C ASP A 461 29.98 -1.09 2.53
N VAL A 462 29.32 -0.30 3.36
CA VAL A 462 27.86 -0.17 3.43
C VAL A 462 27.45 1.29 3.39
N VAL A 463 26.51 1.63 2.53
CA VAL A 463 25.75 2.88 2.60
C VAL A 463 24.30 2.55 2.97
N LEU A 464 23.80 3.20 4.03
CA LEU A 464 22.44 3.02 4.55
C LEU A 464 21.68 4.34 4.48
N VAL A 465 20.54 4.35 3.79
CA VAL A 465 19.61 5.48 3.77
C VAL A 465 18.41 5.16 4.63
N MET A 466 18.16 5.99 5.64
CA MET A 466 17.02 5.86 6.57
C MET A 466 16.12 7.08 6.43
N TYR A 467 14.81 6.87 6.36
CA TYR A 467 13.83 7.97 6.23
C TYR A 467 12.44 7.55 6.69
N GLY A 468 11.66 8.52 7.16
CA GLY A 468 10.22 8.32 7.40
C GLY A 468 9.43 8.35 6.10
N ASP A 469 8.45 7.46 5.96
CA ASP A 469 7.66 7.35 4.73
C ASP A 469 6.52 8.35 4.63
N HIS A 470 5.96 8.77 5.74
CA HIS A 470 4.94 9.82 5.87
C HIS A 470 4.76 10.24 7.34
N LEU A 471 3.99 11.30 7.59
CA LEU A 471 3.59 11.71 8.93
C LEU A 471 2.58 10.71 9.53
N PRO A 472 2.50 10.61 10.86
CA PRO A 472 1.54 9.74 11.53
C PRO A 472 0.08 10.15 11.27
N THR A 473 -0.84 9.19 11.43
CA THR A 473 -2.28 9.38 11.27
C THR A 473 -2.88 10.09 12.49
N MET A 474 -2.49 11.35 12.71
CA MET A 474 -2.91 12.18 13.85
C MET A 474 -3.80 13.37 13.45
N GLY A 475 -4.25 13.42 12.19
CA GLY A 475 -5.07 14.54 11.71
C GLY A 475 -4.36 15.88 11.64
N LEU A 476 -3.02 15.88 11.58
CA LEU A 476 -2.21 17.11 11.58
C LEU A 476 -2.56 18.02 10.41
N THR A 477 -2.62 19.31 10.69
CA THR A 477 -2.74 20.38 9.70
C THR A 477 -1.42 21.14 9.54
N VAL A 478 -1.31 21.99 8.53
CA VAL A 478 -0.13 22.84 8.32
C VAL A 478 0.11 23.77 9.51
N GLU A 479 -0.96 24.20 10.16
CA GLU A 479 -0.92 25.11 11.32
C GLU A 479 -0.31 24.43 12.56
N ASP A 480 -0.46 23.12 12.69
CA ASP A 480 0.02 22.35 13.84
C ASP A 480 1.55 22.14 13.80
N LEU A 481 2.17 22.35 12.66
CA LEU A 481 3.59 22.08 12.45
C LEU A 481 4.46 23.36 12.47
N LYS A 482 5.60 23.30 13.16
CA LYS A 482 6.62 24.37 13.18
C LYS A 482 7.20 24.66 11.79
N ASN A 483 7.40 23.61 10.98
CA ASN A 483 7.94 23.72 9.62
C ASN A 483 6.88 24.04 8.56
N LYS A 484 5.57 23.97 8.88
CA LYS A 484 4.45 24.25 7.98
C LYS A 484 4.34 23.31 6.77
N TYR A 485 4.90 22.09 6.83
CA TYR A 485 4.88 21.11 5.75
C TYR A 485 4.34 19.76 6.21
N LEU A 486 3.27 19.26 5.56
CA LEU A 486 2.68 17.94 5.81
C LEU A 486 3.34 16.81 5.01
N PHE A 487 3.84 17.12 3.81
CA PHE A 487 4.44 16.15 2.88
C PHE A 487 5.96 16.11 3.02
N GLN A 488 6.44 16.02 4.25
CA GLN A 488 7.86 16.10 4.54
C GLN A 488 8.20 15.35 5.81
N THR A 489 9.19 14.48 5.70
CA THR A 489 9.90 13.84 6.79
C THR A 489 11.37 14.21 6.73
N GLU A 490 12.23 13.45 7.36
CA GLU A 490 13.68 13.66 7.37
C GLU A 490 14.38 12.37 6.92
N TYR A 491 15.60 12.51 6.38
CA TYR A 491 16.45 11.37 6.04
C TYR A 491 17.87 11.53 6.54
N VAL A 492 18.53 10.40 6.71
CA VAL A 492 19.98 10.28 6.93
C VAL A 492 20.55 9.30 5.92
N MET A 493 21.67 9.65 5.30
CA MET A 493 22.50 8.74 4.53
C MET A 493 23.78 8.47 5.33
N TRP A 494 23.79 7.33 6.01
CA TRP A 494 24.89 6.84 6.83
C TRP A 494 25.80 5.92 6.01
N ASP A 495 27.07 5.84 6.34
CA ASP A 495 28.04 4.92 5.74
C ASP A 495 29.16 4.55 6.73
N ASN A 496 29.83 3.40 6.51
CA ASN A 496 30.96 2.94 7.30
C ASN A 496 32.33 3.16 6.63
N PHE A 497 32.37 3.78 5.44
CA PHE A 497 33.62 3.92 4.66
C PHE A 497 34.00 5.38 4.36
N GLY A 498 33.26 6.37 4.88
CA GLY A 498 33.64 7.77 4.91
C GLY A 498 33.26 8.60 3.70
N LEU A 499 32.03 8.47 3.22
CA LEU A 499 31.45 9.35 2.22
C LEU A 499 31.47 10.81 2.68
N LYS A 500 31.87 11.70 1.80
CA LYS A 500 31.85 13.13 2.11
C LYS A 500 30.44 13.61 2.44
N LYS A 501 30.26 14.22 3.62
CA LYS A 501 28.98 14.78 4.02
C LYS A 501 28.49 15.85 3.04
N LYS A 502 27.23 15.72 2.60
CA LYS A 502 26.51 16.66 1.74
C LYS A 502 25.05 16.72 2.16
N ASN A 503 24.63 17.83 2.77
CA ASN A 503 23.25 18.03 3.16
C ASN A 503 22.47 18.58 1.97
N GLU A 504 21.33 17.97 1.67
CA GLU A 504 20.47 18.38 0.57
C GLU A 504 19.00 17.93 0.86
N ASN A 505 18.03 18.76 0.47
CA ASN A 505 16.63 18.35 0.55
C ASN A 505 16.26 17.60 -0.72
N LEU A 506 15.67 16.41 -0.58
CA LEU A 506 15.35 15.52 -1.67
C LEU A 506 13.88 15.09 -1.62
N ALA A 507 13.31 14.79 -2.78
CA ALA A 507 12.06 14.05 -2.86
C ALA A 507 12.35 12.54 -2.90
N ALA A 508 11.36 11.73 -2.49
CA ALA A 508 11.49 10.27 -2.44
C ALA A 508 11.96 9.70 -3.79
N TYR A 509 11.39 10.15 -4.91
CA TYR A 509 11.80 9.74 -6.26
C TYR A 509 13.22 10.19 -6.68
N GLN A 510 13.92 11.00 -5.91
CA GLN A 510 15.29 11.43 -6.20
C GLN A 510 16.35 10.65 -5.41
N MET A 511 15.93 9.96 -4.34
CA MET A 511 16.87 9.40 -3.36
C MET A 511 17.76 8.31 -3.96
N ALA A 512 17.19 7.34 -4.67
CA ALA A 512 18.00 6.26 -5.26
C ALA A 512 19.03 6.81 -6.27
N ALA A 513 18.66 7.82 -7.04
CA ALA A 513 19.58 8.48 -7.96
C ALA A 513 20.74 9.21 -7.24
N GLU A 514 20.45 9.88 -6.11
CA GLU A 514 21.50 10.53 -5.29
C GLU A 514 22.43 9.50 -4.67
N VAL A 515 21.90 8.41 -4.10
CA VAL A 515 22.74 7.34 -3.53
C VAL A 515 23.65 6.75 -4.61
N MET A 516 23.10 6.41 -5.76
CA MET A 516 23.87 5.88 -6.89
C MET A 516 24.96 6.86 -7.34
N ASP A 517 24.63 8.15 -7.50
CA ASP A 517 25.62 9.21 -7.85
C ASP A 517 26.75 9.28 -6.82
N ARG A 518 26.41 9.20 -5.52
CA ARG A 518 27.39 9.26 -4.41
C ARG A 518 28.36 8.09 -4.38
N VAL A 519 27.94 6.93 -4.86
CA VAL A 519 28.78 5.71 -4.95
C VAL A 519 29.31 5.46 -6.37
N GLY A 520 29.22 6.45 -7.27
CA GLY A 520 29.78 6.39 -8.62
C GLY A 520 29.01 5.52 -9.60
N ILE A 521 27.70 5.31 -9.40
CA ILE A 521 26.82 4.54 -10.29
C ILE A 521 25.98 5.50 -11.13
N HIS A 522 26.11 5.44 -12.44
CA HIS A 522 25.43 6.31 -13.42
C HIS A 522 24.69 5.48 -14.46
N GLU A 523 23.77 4.63 -14.01
CA GLU A 523 23.01 3.68 -14.81
C GLU A 523 21.49 3.91 -14.66
N GLY A 524 20.72 3.32 -15.59
CA GLY A 524 19.28 3.49 -15.67
C GLY A 524 18.87 4.80 -16.33
N THR A 525 17.70 4.83 -16.95
CA THR A 525 17.19 6.02 -17.66
C THR A 525 16.70 7.08 -16.67
N VAL A 526 15.85 6.69 -15.73
CA VAL A 526 15.26 7.61 -14.75
C VAL A 526 16.32 8.12 -13.77
N PHE A 527 17.21 7.26 -13.30
CA PHE A 527 18.24 7.65 -12.32
C PHE A 527 19.27 8.60 -12.90
N ARG A 528 19.76 8.31 -14.12
CA ARG A 528 20.64 9.23 -14.88
C ARG A 528 19.96 10.56 -15.17
N TYR A 529 18.65 10.53 -15.49
CA TYR A 529 17.88 11.75 -15.67
C TYR A 529 17.88 12.62 -14.40
N HIS A 530 17.65 12.05 -13.23
CA HIS A 530 17.71 12.80 -11.95
C HIS A 530 19.11 13.37 -11.71
N GLN A 531 20.15 12.56 -11.87
CA GLN A 531 21.55 12.97 -11.69
C GLN A 531 21.92 14.16 -12.59
N ALA A 532 21.50 14.12 -13.86
CA ALA A 532 21.82 15.15 -14.84
C ALA A 532 20.93 16.40 -14.78
N ARG A 533 19.66 16.28 -14.35
CA ARG A 533 18.64 17.28 -14.67
C ARG A 533 17.86 17.85 -13.49
N ARG A 534 17.99 17.33 -12.26
CA ARG A 534 17.16 17.72 -11.10
C ARG A 534 17.15 19.23 -10.81
N ASN A 535 18.20 19.97 -11.18
CA ASN A 535 18.34 21.40 -10.98
C ASN A 535 17.97 22.24 -12.20
N THR A 536 17.36 21.67 -13.24
CA THR A 536 17.01 22.39 -14.46
C THR A 536 15.56 22.85 -14.47
N ARG A 537 15.26 23.89 -15.27
CA ARG A 537 13.91 24.50 -15.32
C ARG A 537 12.83 23.53 -15.81
N ASN A 538 13.15 22.64 -16.73
CA ASN A 538 12.17 21.73 -17.34
C ASN A 538 12.10 20.37 -16.63
N TYR A 539 12.77 20.21 -15.50
CA TYR A 539 12.91 18.95 -14.81
C TYR A 539 11.58 18.20 -14.61
N GLN A 540 10.56 18.86 -14.08
CA GLN A 540 9.28 18.20 -13.79
C GLN A 540 8.52 17.80 -15.07
N VAL A 541 8.56 18.63 -16.12
CA VAL A 541 7.85 18.37 -17.38
C VAL A 541 8.52 17.22 -18.15
N ASP A 542 9.84 17.21 -18.19
CA ASP A 542 10.60 16.15 -18.86
C ASP A 542 10.46 14.83 -18.09
N LEU A 543 10.43 14.86 -16.72
CA LEU A 543 10.19 13.69 -15.89
C LEU A 543 8.79 13.09 -16.12
N GLU A 544 7.75 13.92 -16.20
CA GLU A 544 6.40 13.47 -16.53
C GLU A 544 6.36 12.74 -17.86
N THR A 545 7.03 13.31 -18.87
CA THR A 545 7.09 12.74 -20.22
C THR A 545 7.85 11.41 -20.24
N LEU A 546 8.97 11.33 -19.55
CA LEU A 546 9.78 10.11 -19.42
C LEU A 546 9.01 9.02 -18.67
N GLN A 547 8.42 9.34 -17.53
CA GLN A 547 7.64 8.42 -16.73
C GLN A 547 6.40 7.90 -17.47
N TYR A 548 5.72 8.78 -18.23
CA TYR A 548 4.63 8.37 -19.12
C TYR A 548 5.12 7.37 -20.18
N ASP A 549 6.25 7.64 -20.83
CA ASP A 549 6.82 6.74 -21.84
C ASP A 549 7.09 5.34 -21.29
N LEU A 550 7.71 5.27 -20.12
CA LEU A 550 8.11 4.00 -19.50
C LEU A 550 6.92 3.15 -19.03
N LEU A 551 5.83 3.77 -18.53
CA LEU A 551 4.72 3.05 -17.92
C LEU A 551 3.52 2.87 -18.86
N TYR A 552 3.13 3.91 -19.59
CA TYR A 552 1.88 3.97 -20.35
C TYR A 552 2.08 4.24 -21.86
N GLY A 553 3.24 4.78 -22.22
CA GLY A 553 3.55 5.20 -23.55
C GLY A 553 4.00 4.07 -24.50
N LYS A 554 4.66 4.46 -25.55
CA LYS A 554 5.22 3.53 -26.54
C LYS A 554 6.59 2.98 -26.17
N ARG A 555 7.13 3.40 -25.02
CA ARG A 555 8.42 2.97 -24.50
C ARG A 555 9.58 3.22 -25.46
N TYR A 556 9.59 4.40 -26.05
CA TYR A 556 10.67 4.83 -26.95
C TYR A 556 12.05 4.79 -26.29
N SER A 557 12.10 4.95 -24.95
CA SER A 557 13.30 4.79 -24.13
C SER A 557 13.91 3.38 -24.22
N TYR A 558 13.12 2.36 -24.55
CA TYR A 558 13.58 0.98 -24.69
C TYR A 558 13.94 0.62 -26.15
N GLY A 559 14.08 1.62 -27.03
CA GLY A 559 14.46 1.45 -28.42
C GLY A 559 13.27 1.17 -29.35
N GLU A 560 13.58 0.71 -30.58
CA GLU A 560 12.59 0.58 -31.66
C GLU A 560 11.48 -0.46 -31.36
N SER A 561 11.78 -1.50 -30.60
CA SER A 561 10.78 -2.54 -30.24
C SER A 561 9.76 -2.06 -29.23
N GLY A 562 10.11 -1.09 -28.37
CA GLY A 562 9.30 -0.68 -27.21
C GLY A 562 9.07 -1.80 -26.18
N GLU A 563 9.79 -2.91 -26.29
CA GLU A 563 9.73 -4.00 -25.32
C GLU A 563 10.57 -3.66 -24.09
N SER A 564 10.01 -3.90 -22.91
CA SER A 564 10.75 -3.68 -21.66
C SER A 564 11.92 -4.66 -21.56
N PRO A 565 13.14 -4.17 -21.28
CA PRO A 565 14.28 -5.04 -21.00
C PRO A 565 14.18 -5.71 -19.64
N TYR A 566 13.25 -5.27 -18.78
CA TYR A 566 13.06 -5.73 -17.43
C TYR A 566 12.05 -6.86 -17.40
N LEU A 567 12.49 -8.06 -17.05
CA LEU A 567 11.65 -9.26 -16.98
C LEU A 567 11.31 -9.54 -15.51
N ARG A 568 10.06 -9.94 -15.27
CA ARG A 568 9.61 -10.37 -13.95
C ARG A 568 10.56 -11.41 -13.37
N THR A 569 11.03 -11.19 -12.15
CA THR A 569 11.96 -12.12 -11.48
C THR A 569 11.23 -13.38 -10.97
N ARG A 570 11.98 -14.44 -10.76
CA ARG A 570 11.55 -15.61 -10.02
C ARG A 570 11.82 -15.44 -8.53
N MET A 571 11.35 -14.31 -7.97
CA MET A 571 11.61 -13.93 -6.59
C MET A 571 11.32 -15.08 -5.63
N ARG A 572 12.30 -15.39 -4.78
CA ARG A 572 12.17 -16.33 -3.68
C ARG A 572 11.60 -15.62 -2.45
N MET A 573 10.72 -16.32 -1.73
CA MET A 573 10.29 -15.88 -0.41
C MET A 573 11.29 -16.39 0.64
N GLY A 574 11.78 -15.49 1.50
CA GLY A 574 12.89 -15.75 2.41
C GLY A 574 14.26 -15.72 1.72
N ILE A 575 15.33 -15.74 2.50
CA ILE A 575 16.72 -15.68 2.01
C ILE A 575 17.21 -17.09 1.62
N TYR A 576 16.87 -18.09 2.40
CA TYR A 576 17.24 -19.49 2.15
C TYR A 576 15.99 -20.35 1.91
N ASP A 577 16.21 -21.50 1.27
CA ASP A 577 15.11 -22.44 1.05
C ASP A 577 14.77 -23.19 2.35
N VAL A 578 13.47 -23.36 2.57
CA VAL A 578 12.97 -24.21 3.65
C VAL A 578 13.19 -25.67 3.24
N THR A 579 13.96 -26.45 4.02
CA THR A 579 14.27 -27.85 3.71
C THR A 579 13.59 -28.81 4.69
N LEU A 580 13.48 -30.07 4.25
CA LEU A 580 13.11 -31.22 5.07
C LEU A 580 14.25 -32.22 5.02
N ASP A 581 14.84 -32.57 6.16
CA ASP A 581 16.05 -33.35 6.21
C ASP A 581 15.79 -34.77 6.80
N SER A 582 15.02 -34.86 7.88
CA SER A 582 14.75 -36.14 8.56
C SER A 582 13.50 -36.11 9.43
N ILE A 583 13.05 -37.30 9.83
CA ILE A 583 11.95 -37.55 10.77
C ILE A 583 12.51 -38.27 11.98
N GLN A 584 12.17 -37.84 13.18
CA GLN A 584 12.49 -38.49 14.44
C GLN A 584 11.21 -38.85 15.17
N CYS A 585 10.94 -40.14 15.40
CA CYS A 585 9.83 -40.57 16.26
C CYS A 585 10.20 -40.23 17.73
N ILE A 586 9.32 -39.53 18.43
CA ILE A 586 9.47 -39.16 19.83
C ILE A 586 8.61 -40.08 20.71
N SER A 587 7.38 -40.38 20.27
CA SER A 587 6.46 -41.28 20.94
C SER A 587 5.66 -42.07 19.92
N GLU A 588 5.84 -43.41 19.90
CA GLU A 588 5.02 -44.29 19.06
C GLU A 588 3.59 -44.35 19.58
N ALA A 589 3.41 -44.31 20.90
CA ALA A 589 2.10 -44.38 21.54
C ALA A 589 1.19 -43.20 21.22
N ASP A 590 1.78 -41.99 21.13
CA ASP A 590 1.07 -40.74 20.86
C ASP A 590 1.22 -40.31 19.41
N HIS A 591 1.89 -41.13 18.57
CA HIS A 591 2.24 -40.78 17.18
C HIS A 591 2.85 -39.36 17.08
N THR A 592 3.89 -39.10 17.89
CA THR A 592 4.58 -37.82 17.96
C THR A 592 5.90 -37.86 17.22
N TYR A 593 6.08 -36.99 16.26
CA TYR A 593 7.27 -36.92 15.42
C TYR A 593 7.86 -35.52 15.39
N TYR A 594 9.19 -35.43 15.49
CA TYR A 594 9.93 -34.26 15.11
C TYR A 594 10.33 -34.34 13.64
N ILE A 595 9.98 -33.31 12.90
CA ILE A 595 10.36 -33.12 11.51
C ILE A 595 11.53 -32.14 11.53
N LYS A 596 12.69 -32.60 11.09
CA LYS A 596 13.92 -31.81 11.05
C LYS A 596 14.16 -31.23 9.68
N GLY A 597 14.73 -30.02 9.62
CA GLY A 597 15.05 -29.30 8.40
C GLY A 597 15.71 -27.95 8.68
N THR A 598 15.54 -27.00 7.80
CA THR A 598 16.10 -25.64 7.95
C THR A 598 15.06 -24.58 7.60
N GLU A 599 15.28 -23.36 8.10
CA GLU A 599 14.46 -22.17 7.83
C GLU A 599 12.98 -22.32 8.24
N PHE A 600 12.69 -23.14 9.22
CA PHE A 600 11.35 -23.22 9.79
C PHE A 600 11.02 -21.93 10.57
N THR A 601 9.76 -21.52 10.51
CA THR A 601 9.23 -20.36 11.21
C THR A 601 7.92 -20.71 11.89
N PRO A 602 7.37 -19.88 12.77
CA PRO A 602 6.03 -20.07 13.33
C PRO A 602 4.91 -20.19 12.28
N SER A 603 5.17 -19.76 11.04
CA SER A 603 4.25 -19.88 9.91
C SER A 603 4.43 -21.15 9.07
N SER A 604 5.35 -22.04 9.47
CA SER A 604 5.58 -23.33 8.81
C SER A 604 4.53 -24.36 9.20
N GLU A 605 3.86 -24.95 8.22
CA GLU A 605 2.90 -26.05 8.44
C GLU A 605 3.23 -27.26 7.59
N ILE A 606 3.06 -28.43 8.20
CA ILE A 606 3.23 -29.73 7.54
C ILE A 606 1.98 -30.06 6.73
N LYS A 607 2.21 -30.50 5.51
CA LYS A 607 1.22 -31.12 4.65
C LYS A 607 1.56 -32.59 4.43
N LEU A 608 0.68 -33.47 4.88
CA LEU A 608 0.86 -34.92 4.77
C LEU A 608 -0.14 -35.47 3.75
N ASN A 609 0.32 -36.16 2.72
CA ASN A 609 -0.50 -36.69 1.63
C ASN A 609 -1.48 -35.71 0.99
N GLY A 610 -1.16 -34.44 1.05
CA GLY A 610 -2.00 -33.39 0.52
C GLY A 610 -2.96 -32.69 1.52
N GLU A 611 -3.09 -33.23 2.74
CA GLU A 611 -3.90 -32.65 3.81
C GLU A 611 -3.05 -31.86 4.79
N TRP A 612 -3.64 -30.80 5.39
CA TRP A 612 -2.97 -29.99 6.38
C TRP A 612 -2.99 -30.65 7.76
N TYR A 613 -1.84 -30.58 8.45
CA TYR A 613 -1.70 -31.11 9.80
C TYR A 613 -1.34 -30.03 10.79
N ASP A 614 -1.88 -30.16 11.99
CA ASP A 614 -1.57 -29.28 13.11
C ASP A 614 -0.08 -29.41 13.43
N THR A 615 0.64 -28.31 13.25
CA THR A 615 2.09 -28.29 13.31
C THR A 615 2.53 -27.32 14.40
N VAL A 616 3.35 -27.82 15.33
CA VAL A 616 3.94 -26.99 16.38
C VAL A 616 5.36 -26.61 15.96
N TYR A 617 5.62 -25.32 15.90
CA TYR A 617 6.97 -24.79 15.72
C TYR A 617 7.75 -24.92 17.01
N ILE A 618 8.92 -25.55 16.97
CA ILE A 618 9.84 -25.69 18.12
C ILE A 618 11.02 -24.74 18.00
N ASN A 619 11.66 -24.71 16.83
CA ASN A 619 12.78 -23.83 16.51
C ASN A 619 13.05 -23.88 14.99
N PRO A 620 13.99 -23.06 14.45
CA PRO A 620 14.25 -22.98 13.01
C PRO A 620 14.65 -24.31 12.32
N THR A 621 14.94 -25.35 13.09
CA THR A 621 15.34 -26.67 12.55
C THR A 621 14.40 -27.80 12.95
N THR A 622 13.30 -27.50 13.66
CA THR A 622 12.42 -28.54 14.21
C THR A 622 10.96 -28.11 14.23
N LEU A 623 10.13 -28.87 13.55
CA LEU A 623 8.66 -28.83 13.72
C LEU A 623 8.20 -30.12 14.41
N MET A 624 7.04 -30.08 15.06
CA MET A 624 6.43 -31.24 15.69
C MET A 624 5.02 -31.47 15.14
N ILE A 625 4.70 -32.71 14.85
CA ILE A 625 3.34 -33.19 14.57
C ILE A 625 2.97 -34.29 15.54
N THR A 626 1.67 -34.36 15.91
CA THR A 626 1.15 -35.37 16.86
C THR A 626 -0.15 -35.99 16.36
N GLY A 627 -0.50 -37.18 16.88
CA GLY A 627 -1.81 -37.80 16.66
C GLY A 627 -2.04 -38.40 15.28
N THR A 628 -0.96 -38.58 14.50
CA THR A 628 -1.05 -39.21 13.18
C THR A 628 -0.01 -40.29 13.03
N GLU A 629 -0.44 -41.50 12.64
CA GLU A 629 0.46 -42.56 12.30
C GLU A 629 1.06 -42.33 10.92
N LEU A 630 2.40 -42.28 10.85
CA LEU A 630 3.11 -42.21 9.58
C LEU A 630 3.26 -43.62 8.98
N ASN A 631 3.05 -43.72 7.69
CA ASN A 631 3.23 -44.95 6.93
C ASN A 631 4.37 -44.79 5.92
N ASP A 632 4.90 -45.94 5.45
CA ASP A 632 5.86 -45.94 4.37
C ASP A 632 5.30 -45.24 3.13
N PHE A 633 6.11 -44.39 2.53
CA PHE A 633 5.79 -43.56 1.36
C PHE A 633 4.76 -42.48 1.59
N ASP A 634 4.42 -42.12 2.83
CA ASP A 634 3.68 -40.93 3.11
C ASP A 634 4.46 -39.70 2.60
N ARG A 635 3.76 -38.85 1.85
CA ARG A 635 4.32 -37.66 1.25
C ARG A 635 4.25 -36.46 2.21
N LEU A 636 5.40 -35.97 2.64
CA LEU A 636 5.50 -34.80 3.47
C LEU A 636 5.93 -33.56 2.67
N ALA A 637 5.37 -32.43 3.02
CA ALA A 637 5.81 -31.10 2.56
C ALA A 637 5.69 -30.09 3.68
N VAL A 638 6.64 -29.17 3.79
CA VAL A 638 6.51 -27.97 4.64
C VAL A 638 6.10 -26.79 3.78
N ILE A 639 5.16 -26.02 4.25
CA ILE A 639 4.61 -24.88 3.53
C ILE A 639 4.55 -23.69 4.46
N GLN A 640 5.17 -22.59 4.05
CA GLN A 640 4.96 -21.30 4.73
C GLN A 640 3.58 -20.75 4.39
N ARG A 641 2.79 -20.45 5.40
CA ARG A 641 1.43 -19.94 5.25
C ARG A 641 1.34 -18.49 5.71
N SER A 642 0.52 -17.75 4.99
CA SER A 642 0.19 -16.36 5.38
C SER A 642 -0.42 -16.33 6.79
N ASN A 643 -0.02 -15.34 7.59
CA ASN A 643 -0.60 -15.04 8.90
C ASN A 643 -2.03 -14.50 8.78
N SER A 644 -2.46 -14.13 7.57
CA SER A 644 -3.85 -13.75 7.32
C SER A 644 -4.82 -14.91 7.64
N SER A 645 -6.09 -14.59 7.94
CA SER A 645 -7.12 -15.60 8.26
C SER A 645 -7.35 -16.65 7.16
N THR A 646 -6.99 -16.32 5.92
CA THR A 646 -7.12 -17.28 4.81
C THR A 646 -5.99 -18.30 4.79
N ARG A 647 -4.93 -18.10 5.58
CA ARG A 647 -3.74 -18.97 5.68
C ARG A 647 -3.30 -19.53 4.32
N LYS A 648 -3.24 -18.67 3.30
CA LYS A 648 -2.86 -19.08 1.95
C LYS A 648 -1.39 -19.50 1.92
N PRO A 649 -1.03 -20.50 1.13
CA PRO A 649 0.36 -20.86 0.89
C PRO A 649 1.13 -19.68 0.31
N LEU A 650 2.25 -19.32 0.91
CA LEU A 650 3.18 -18.30 0.42
C LEU A 650 4.28 -18.92 -0.41
N SER A 651 4.80 -20.04 0.06
CA SER A 651 5.69 -20.82 -0.76
C SER A 651 4.87 -21.78 -1.62
N LYS A 652 5.33 -22.14 -2.79
CA LYS A 652 4.91 -23.33 -3.46
C LYS A 652 5.83 -24.39 -2.97
N SER A 653 5.43 -25.20 -2.02
CA SER A 653 6.18 -26.38 -1.67
C SER A 653 6.24 -27.22 -2.93
N TYR A 654 7.06 -27.28 -3.39
CA TYR A 654 7.90 -27.57 -4.12
C TYR A 654 8.10 -28.88 -4.62
N ASP A 655 8.27 -28.95 -5.64
CA ASP A 655 8.82 -29.97 -6.53
C ASP A 655 9.76 -31.02 -5.86
N ARG A 656 10.08 -30.91 -4.59
CA ARG A 656 10.73 -31.91 -3.73
C ARG A 656 9.72 -32.47 -2.75
N SER A 657 8.88 -33.40 -3.24
CA SER A 657 8.10 -34.26 -2.36
C SER A 657 9.06 -35.22 -1.67
N CYS A 658 9.20 -35.07 -0.36
CA CYS A 658 9.90 -36.06 0.45
C CYS A 658 8.90 -37.12 0.87
N TYR A 659 9.30 -38.39 0.79
CA TYR A 659 8.50 -39.51 1.23
C TYR A 659 9.11 -40.11 2.49
N ALA A 660 8.24 -40.37 3.48
CA ALA A 660 8.64 -41.08 4.68
C ALA A 660 8.94 -42.57 4.35
N LEU A 661 10.04 -43.06 4.84
CA LEU A 661 10.40 -44.47 4.74
C LEU A 661 10.87 -45.00 6.09
N TYR A 662 10.22 -46.03 6.64
CA TYR A 662 10.64 -46.70 7.85
C TYR A 662 11.63 -47.81 7.51
N SER A 663 12.88 -47.65 7.91
CA SER A 663 13.95 -48.60 7.62
C SER A 663 14.93 -48.71 8.80
N ASN A 664 15.31 -49.92 9.19
CA ASN A 664 16.24 -50.20 10.31
C ASN A 664 15.81 -49.51 11.62
N ASN A 665 14.54 -49.58 11.96
CA ASN A 665 13.92 -48.95 13.15
C ASN A 665 14.08 -47.40 13.18
N LYS A 666 14.20 -46.78 12.03
CA LYS A 666 14.29 -45.31 11.90
C LYS A 666 13.49 -44.82 10.70
N TRP A 667 12.82 -43.71 10.86
CA TRP A 667 12.23 -42.97 9.76
C TRP A 667 13.30 -42.20 8.98
N LYS A 668 13.19 -42.20 7.66
CA LYS A 668 14.04 -41.43 6.73
C LYS A 668 13.16 -40.72 5.72
N LEU A 669 13.67 -39.66 5.15
CA LEU A 669 13.08 -38.94 4.01
C LEU A 669 13.80 -39.38 2.72
N THR A 670 13.04 -39.63 1.65
CA THR A 670 13.55 -39.94 0.31
C THR A 670 12.88 -39.08 -0.73
N GLU A 671 13.61 -38.66 -1.74
CA GLU A 671 13.10 -37.79 -2.83
C GLU A 671 12.25 -38.55 -3.86
N SER A 672 12.27 -39.86 -3.88
CA SER A 672 11.49 -40.70 -4.80
C SER A 672 10.55 -41.64 -4.07
N ALA A 673 9.30 -41.72 -4.52
CA ALA A 673 8.44 -42.83 -4.19
C ALA A 673 9.12 -44.08 -4.79
N GLY A 674 9.70 -44.94 -3.93
CA GLY A 674 10.42 -46.11 -4.39
C GLY A 674 9.60 -46.90 -5.40
N THR A 675 10.07 -47.03 -6.61
CA THR A 675 9.65 -48.07 -7.50
C THR A 675 10.18 -49.35 -6.87
N ASN A 676 9.28 -50.24 -6.44
CA ASN A 676 9.66 -51.60 -6.10
C ASN A 676 10.34 -52.23 -7.31
N GLU A 677 11.67 -52.18 -7.38
CA GLU A 677 12.43 -53.13 -8.14
C GLU A 677 12.58 -54.38 -7.25
N ASN A 678 11.69 -55.35 -7.49
CA ASN A 678 11.93 -56.75 -7.18
C ASN A 678 12.81 -57.39 -8.24
#